data_1571f72e7c3080ef5e3e82296599a302
#
_entry.id   1571f72e7c3080ef5e3e82296599a302
#
_cell.length_a   1.000
_cell.length_b   1.000
_cell.length_c   1.000
_cell.angle_alpha   90.00
_cell.angle_beta   90.00
_cell.angle_gamma   90.00
#
_symmetry.space_group_name_H-M   'P 1'
#
loop_
_entity.id
_entity.type
_entity.pdbx_description
1 polymer ?
#
loop_
_entity_poly.entity_id
_entity_poly.type
_entity_poly.pdbx_seq_one_letter_code
_entity_poly.pdbx_strand_id
1 'polypeptide(L)'
;MMLGSPVSEERIAELFEKAALPIVIASLLLTIVSGLALSPLPEFQTDLSSFAPQTEADAAEARLEEVMPAASHRIYIHIVPTQEGANVLELGAMQQLATDLAAVDELSAANRDFVTAHINAARILEVALEERDSEKRHIADFNTWAELLDSIVEDEQCTDAIGDDRAIAIASFARSVMLHKDFDYDPVCQWLDNGHVGDPTPSASSTMWVIELSGEMSADERLDKSLQIRNLLEKRATADNSALSYGIVSDDLVSNDINESTMDNLVWLLLFSIAVVVLLLAFAFRSAMMVAAPLLGLSAALTWTYGSMTLLGIEFSVLEVAVAPVVLGLGIDYSIHLQRAYEAARRQTQSPALAWIRSFSILRIALSLSVVTTAFAFLANFLSPLPPLKIFGMTLALGVICAFIASTVTVGALHVLIEKTAGVQKHRSLQLHRLADHATEFQRRHTALVLLAVAALTASSVVISVGQLDTEFELTDFLGEEMEVIEVRNSMYEAYEVEALKSVNIIIEPLSGQKSLTGERDLLKELERIDNKLAWMTYVVTPEGTHTPRPSYDGIYPLLRDAIEADETFGERHHLGVFDGAVGVTNGFVEGDVASAIAELLTDDRIGEPIRGKSWAERTAMQVALTPDGTALRYLRMSVDVTAQNSEETAKIAEQFTDMTVDLEDGCGCEAYLSGDLILVNNVLSGLVVSQVESTAFSLGVSLIVLVALTRRIGPSLVIILPVGLAGSWVVGAMAILGINWNVLTIMITALTIGLGIDYSIHVWRRFEVNRDQGLGTWDAMREMYSTTGASLLMSAGTTICGFMVLLLSPVPVIRDFGLVSSISVAFSLILALLVLPGLLAAEVRTGNGN
;
A
#
# COMPACT_ATOMS: atom_id res chain seq x y z
N MET A 1 19.51 40.55 13.12
CA MET A 1 20.10 41.50 14.06
C MET A 1 19.22 42.74 14.40
N MET A 2 18.14 43.04 13.70
CA MET A 2 17.32 44.26 13.94
C MET A 2 16.08 44.07 14.86
N LEU A 3 15.79 42.89 15.38
CA LEU A 3 14.62 42.60 16.23
C LEU A 3 14.96 42.43 17.72
N GLY A 4 16.12 42.84 18.17
CA GLY A 4 16.59 42.60 19.53
C GLY A 4 16.77 43.87 20.39
N SER A 5 16.32 45.05 19.97
CA SER A 5 16.29 46.24 20.84
C SER A 5 14.92 46.34 21.54
N PRO A 6 14.86 46.67 22.84
CA PRO A 6 13.59 46.80 23.58
C PRO A 6 12.60 47.73 22.90
N VAL A 7 13.07 48.76 22.22
CA VAL A 7 12.23 49.72 21.48
C VAL A 7 11.57 49.10 20.23
N SER A 8 12.19 48.08 19.59
CA SER A 8 11.61 47.36 18.45
C SER A 8 10.56 46.34 18.89
N GLU A 9 10.72 45.70 20.04
CA GLU A 9 9.75 44.72 20.56
C GLU A 9 8.44 45.40 20.97
N GLU A 10 8.50 46.55 21.63
CA GLU A 10 7.33 47.31 22.03
C GLU A 10 6.52 47.80 20.81
N ARG A 11 7.20 48.28 19.79
CA ARG A 11 6.55 48.73 18.54
C ARG A 11 5.87 47.57 17.78
N ILE A 12 6.51 46.43 17.74
CA ILE A 12 5.93 45.22 17.13
C ILE A 12 4.74 44.72 17.95
N ALA A 13 4.84 44.76 19.29
CA ALA A 13 3.76 44.35 20.18
C ALA A 13 2.52 45.25 20.01
N GLU A 14 2.68 46.58 19.87
CA GLU A 14 1.57 47.51 19.59
C GLU A 14 0.91 47.21 18.24
N LEU A 15 1.70 46.89 17.20
CA LEU A 15 1.17 46.52 15.88
C LEU A 15 0.42 45.20 15.96
N PHE A 16 0.99 44.21 16.64
CA PHE A 16 0.37 42.88 16.83
C PHE A 16 -0.94 43.01 17.63
N GLU A 17 -0.98 43.86 18.68
CA GLU A 17 -2.18 44.11 19.47
C GLU A 17 -3.31 44.69 18.63
N LYS A 18 -3.01 45.66 17.74
CA LYS A 18 -3.97 46.25 16.80
C LYS A 18 -4.41 45.26 15.72
N ALA A 19 -3.51 44.38 15.29
CA ALA A 19 -3.76 43.38 14.27
C ALA A 19 -4.42 42.09 14.82
N ALA A 20 -4.52 41.89 16.14
CA ALA A 20 -5.00 40.64 16.73
C ALA A 20 -6.39 40.23 16.23
N LEU A 21 -7.35 41.17 16.21
CA LEU A 21 -8.70 40.87 15.69
C LEU A 21 -8.71 40.59 14.17
N PRO A 22 -8.08 41.43 13.31
CA PRO A 22 -7.90 41.11 11.89
C PRO A 22 -7.25 39.73 11.65
N ILE A 23 -6.24 39.35 12.43
CA ILE A 23 -5.57 38.03 12.33
C ILE A 23 -6.55 36.90 12.61
N VAL A 24 -7.32 36.97 13.70
CA VAL A 24 -8.29 35.92 14.05
C VAL A 24 -9.39 35.85 12.98
N ILE A 25 -9.86 36.97 12.47
CA ILE A 25 -10.86 37.01 11.38
C ILE A 25 -10.27 36.36 10.09
N ALA A 26 -9.05 36.72 9.72
CA ALA A 26 -8.39 36.16 8.55
C ALA A 26 -8.17 34.63 8.70
N SER A 27 -7.73 34.18 9.88
CA SER A 27 -7.59 32.76 10.20
C SER A 27 -8.94 32.03 10.12
N LEU A 28 -10.00 32.63 10.63
CA LEU A 28 -11.35 32.07 10.56
C LEU A 28 -11.86 31.99 9.11
N LEU A 29 -11.67 33.04 8.32
CA LEU A 29 -12.04 33.05 6.90
C LEU A 29 -11.27 31.98 6.12
N LEU A 30 -9.96 31.87 6.36
CA LEU A 30 -9.13 30.82 5.74
C LEU A 30 -9.63 29.42 6.14
N THR A 31 -9.98 29.22 7.41
CA THR A 31 -10.54 27.95 7.89
C THR A 31 -11.88 27.64 7.22
N ILE A 32 -12.75 28.64 7.05
CA ILE A 32 -14.02 28.46 6.36
C ILE A 32 -13.80 28.11 4.88
N VAL A 33 -12.92 28.83 4.18
CA VAL A 33 -12.61 28.56 2.76
C VAL A 33 -12.02 27.15 2.58
N SER A 34 -11.05 26.80 3.42
CA SER A 34 -10.45 25.46 3.41
C SER A 34 -11.46 24.36 3.76
N GLY A 35 -12.36 24.62 4.71
CA GLY A 35 -13.42 23.69 5.09
C GLY A 35 -14.48 23.51 3.99
N LEU A 36 -14.82 24.58 3.26
CA LEU A 36 -15.71 24.49 2.11
C LEU A 36 -15.07 23.72 0.96
N ALA A 37 -13.77 23.82 0.76
CA ALA A 37 -13.03 23.04 -0.24
C ALA A 37 -13.06 21.54 0.05
N LEU A 38 -13.26 21.11 1.30
CA LEU A 38 -13.40 19.71 1.71
C LEU A 38 -14.86 19.20 1.59
N SER A 39 -15.75 19.92 0.95
CA SER A 39 -17.15 19.50 0.78
C SER A 39 -17.51 19.40 -0.72
N PRO A 40 -17.85 18.20 -1.26
CA PRO A 40 -17.86 16.89 -0.56
C PRO A 40 -16.49 16.46 -0.06
N LEU A 41 -16.46 15.52 0.89
CA LEU A 41 -15.18 14.92 1.33
C LEU A 41 -14.51 14.23 0.14
N PRO A 42 -13.20 14.39 -0.04
CA PRO A 42 -12.49 13.72 -1.11
C PRO A 42 -12.50 12.20 -0.90
N GLU A 43 -12.62 11.47 -1.98
CA GLU A 43 -12.46 10.01 -2.00
C GLU A 43 -10.99 9.64 -1.87
N PHE A 44 -10.71 8.54 -1.21
CA PHE A 44 -9.35 8.01 -1.10
C PHE A 44 -9.03 7.14 -2.29
N GLN A 45 -7.84 7.31 -2.86
CA GLN A 45 -7.31 6.37 -3.82
C GLN A 45 -6.87 5.10 -3.09
N THR A 46 -7.54 4.01 -3.43
CA THR A 46 -7.31 2.68 -2.84
C THR A 46 -6.82 1.68 -3.87
N ASP A 47 -6.74 2.08 -5.14
CA ASP A 47 -6.25 1.25 -6.22
C ASP A 47 -4.74 0.94 -6.05
N LEU A 48 -4.39 -0.33 -6.15
CA LEU A 48 -3.01 -0.82 -6.02
C LEU A 48 -2.08 -0.18 -7.05
N SER A 49 -2.56 0.08 -8.26
CA SER A 49 -1.79 0.74 -9.32
C SER A 49 -1.32 2.14 -8.92
N SER A 50 -2.07 2.83 -8.05
CA SER A 50 -1.72 4.15 -7.54
C SER A 50 -0.46 4.16 -6.65
N PHE A 51 -0.07 3.00 -6.11
CA PHE A 51 1.14 2.84 -5.29
C PHE A 51 2.39 2.60 -6.12
N ALA A 52 2.27 2.12 -7.36
CA ALA A 52 3.42 1.78 -8.19
C ALA A 52 4.09 3.02 -8.80
N PRO A 53 5.42 2.98 -9.02
CA PRO A 53 6.08 3.97 -9.83
C PRO A 53 5.64 3.82 -11.30
N GLN A 54 5.46 4.92 -12.00
CA GLN A 54 5.21 4.87 -13.44
C GLN A 54 6.45 4.37 -14.20
N THR A 55 6.27 3.37 -15.05
CA THR A 55 7.31 2.68 -15.81
C THR A 55 7.07 2.78 -17.32
N GLU A 56 8.03 2.34 -18.11
CA GLU A 56 7.84 2.21 -19.57
C GLU A 56 6.83 1.09 -19.91
N ALA A 57 6.70 0.09 -19.03
CA ALA A 57 5.69 -0.95 -19.16
C ALA A 57 4.26 -0.40 -19.06
N ASP A 58 4.00 0.56 -18.16
CA ASP A 58 2.69 1.21 -18.06
C ASP A 58 2.36 2.01 -19.33
N ALA A 59 3.38 2.63 -19.94
CA ALA A 59 3.23 3.31 -21.21
C ALA A 59 2.98 2.32 -22.37
N ALA A 60 3.59 1.12 -22.34
CA ALA A 60 3.33 0.05 -23.30
C ALA A 60 1.91 -0.50 -23.15
N GLU A 61 1.47 -0.73 -21.91
CA GLU A 61 0.11 -1.17 -21.60
C GLU A 61 -0.93 -0.15 -22.08
N ALA A 62 -0.73 1.13 -21.83
CA ALA A 62 -1.61 2.18 -22.35
C ALA A 62 -1.67 2.21 -23.89
N ARG A 63 -0.54 1.96 -24.58
CA ARG A 63 -0.53 1.84 -26.07
C ARG A 63 -1.28 0.60 -26.55
N LEU A 64 -1.22 -0.48 -25.79
CA LEU A 64 -1.92 -1.72 -26.08
C LEU A 64 -3.43 -1.55 -25.91
N GLU A 65 -3.87 -0.89 -24.84
CA GLU A 65 -5.28 -0.61 -24.54
C GLU A 65 -5.95 0.29 -25.60
N GLU A 66 -5.19 1.11 -26.32
CA GLU A 66 -5.74 1.89 -27.43
C GLU A 66 -6.20 1.03 -28.62
N VAL A 67 -5.70 -0.20 -28.77
CA VAL A 67 -5.90 -1.07 -29.94
C VAL A 67 -6.47 -2.43 -29.62
N MET A 68 -6.37 -2.90 -28.40
CA MET A 68 -6.94 -4.14 -27.91
C MET A 68 -8.15 -3.87 -27.03
N PRO A 69 -9.10 -4.80 -26.91
CA PRO A 69 -10.15 -4.71 -25.90
C PRO A 69 -9.54 -4.60 -24.52
N ALA A 70 -10.15 -3.79 -23.66
CA ALA A 70 -9.75 -3.69 -22.27
C ALA A 70 -9.80 -5.07 -21.59
N ALA A 71 -8.84 -5.33 -20.69
CA ALA A 71 -8.80 -6.58 -19.95
C ALA A 71 -10.09 -6.77 -19.14
N SER A 72 -10.60 -8.00 -19.09
CA SER A 72 -11.76 -8.33 -18.25
C SER A 72 -11.36 -8.22 -16.76
N HIS A 73 -12.28 -7.71 -15.94
CA HIS A 73 -12.12 -7.68 -14.49
C HIS A 73 -12.74 -8.91 -13.87
N ARG A 74 -12.14 -9.45 -12.83
CA ARG A 74 -12.57 -10.70 -12.20
C ARG A 74 -13.16 -10.46 -10.82
N ILE A 75 -14.29 -11.13 -10.54
CA ILE A 75 -14.85 -11.29 -9.20
C ILE A 75 -14.63 -12.74 -8.80
N TYR A 76 -14.01 -12.95 -7.67
CA TYR A 76 -13.79 -14.27 -7.08
C TYR A 76 -14.82 -14.53 -5.99
N ILE A 77 -15.46 -15.68 -6.03
CA ILE A 77 -16.50 -16.08 -5.07
C ILE A 77 -16.09 -17.41 -4.46
N HIS A 78 -15.82 -17.39 -3.16
CA HIS A 78 -15.60 -18.59 -2.34
C HIS A 78 -16.94 -19.19 -1.96
N ILE A 79 -17.19 -20.41 -2.35
CA ILE A 79 -18.45 -21.12 -2.11
C ILE A 79 -18.19 -22.24 -1.11
N VAL A 80 -18.90 -22.18 0.02
CA VAL A 80 -18.85 -23.20 1.06
C VAL A 80 -20.25 -23.71 1.36
N PRO A 81 -20.40 -24.97 1.80
CA PRO A 81 -21.68 -25.46 2.26
C PRO A 81 -22.14 -24.70 3.51
N THR A 82 -23.44 -24.42 3.62
CA THR A 82 -24.03 -23.79 4.82
C THR A 82 -23.89 -24.66 6.07
N GLN A 83 -23.84 -25.99 5.91
CA GLN A 83 -23.62 -26.94 7.00
C GLN A 83 -22.15 -27.35 7.03
N GLU A 84 -21.50 -27.14 8.16
CA GLU A 84 -20.10 -27.50 8.37
C GLU A 84 -19.84 -28.99 8.09
N GLY A 85 -18.85 -29.29 7.24
CA GLY A 85 -18.49 -30.65 6.84
C GLY A 85 -19.38 -31.29 5.78
N ALA A 86 -20.33 -30.55 5.18
CA ALA A 86 -21.08 -31.03 4.03
C ALA A 86 -20.24 -30.93 2.75
N ASN A 87 -20.65 -31.69 1.74
CA ASN A 87 -19.95 -31.72 0.44
C ASN A 87 -20.51 -30.66 -0.50
N VAL A 88 -19.68 -29.72 -0.97
CA VAL A 88 -20.09 -28.66 -1.89
C VAL A 88 -20.48 -29.22 -3.27
N LEU A 89 -19.99 -30.42 -3.62
CA LEU A 89 -20.29 -31.10 -4.89
C LEU A 89 -21.48 -32.06 -4.80
N GLU A 90 -22.28 -32.03 -3.74
CA GLU A 90 -23.57 -32.74 -3.76
C GLU A 90 -24.44 -32.23 -4.92
N LEU A 91 -25.18 -33.12 -5.58
CA LEU A 91 -25.98 -32.75 -6.76
C LEU A 91 -26.94 -31.60 -6.47
N GLY A 92 -27.56 -31.59 -5.26
CA GLY A 92 -28.44 -30.48 -4.85
C GLY A 92 -27.72 -29.14 -4.70
N ALA A 93 -26.47 -29.13 -4.24
CA ALA A 93 -25.62 -27.95 -4.19
C ALA A 93 -25.25 -27.45 -5.60
N MET A 94 -24.90 -28.39 -6.50
CA MET A 94 -24.62 -28.05 -7.90
C MET A 94 -25.85 -27.50 -8.64
N GLN A 95 -27.04 -28.04 -8.38
CA GLN A 95 -28.31 -27.52 -8.90
C GLN A 95 -28.59 -26.09 -8.40
N GLN A 96 -28.33 -25.83 -7.12
CA GLN A 96 -28.44 -24.48 -6.57
C GLN A 96 -27.43 -23.54 -7.25
N LEU A 97 -26.16 -23.95 -7.38
CA LEU A 97 -25.13 -23.16 -8.03
C LEU A 97 -25.50 -22.80 -9.49
N ALA A 98 -26.03 -23.77 -10.25
CA ALA A 98 -26.52 -23.51 -11.61
C ALA A 98 -27.71 -22.50 -11.62
N THR A 99 -28.59 -22.58 -10.63
CA THR A 99 -29.72 -21.64 -10.51
C THR A 99 -29.21 -20.23 -10.12
N ASP A 100 -28.19 -20.14 -9.28
CA ASP A 100 -27.61 -18.87 -8.83
C ASP A 100 -26.78 -18.23 -9.95
N LEU A 101 -26.12 -19.05 -10.79
CA LEU A 101 -25.46 -18.59 -12.01
C LEU A 101 -26.49 -17.97 -12.96
N ALA A 102 -27.58 -18.66 -13.25
CA ALA A 102 -28.64 -18.14 -14.13
C ALA A 102 -29.26 -16.83 -13.60
N ALA A 103 -29.30 -16.63 -12.28
CA ALA A 103 -29.77 -15.37 -11.70
C ALA A 103 -28.78 -14.22 -11.88
N VAL A 104 -27.47 -14.49 -11.87
CA VAL A 104 -26.44 -13.50 -12.21
C VAL A 104 -26.52 -13.13 -13.69
N ASP A 105 -26.71 -14.11 -14.58
CA ASP A 105 -26.93 -13.88 -16.01
C ASP A 105 -28.17 -13.02 -16.25
N GLU A 106 -29.28 -13.30 -15.55
CA GLU A 106 -30.50 -12.48 -15.64
C GLU A 106 -30.25 -11.04 -15.18
N LEU A 107 -29.48 -10.86 -14.11
CA LEU A 107 -29.08 -9.54 -13.61
C LEU A 107 -28.22 -8.82 -14.66
N SER A 108 -27.25 -9.52 -15.28
CA SER A 108 -26.40 -8.99 -16.33
C SER A 108 -27.21 -8.56 -17.54
N ALA A 109 -28.04 -9.44 -18.09
CA ALA A 109 -28.90 -9.16 -19.25
C ALA A 109 -29.85 -7.98 -19.04
N ALA A 110 -30.35 -7.81 -17.80
CA ALA A 110 -31.19 -6.66 -17.45
C ALA A 110 -30.42 -5.34 -17.40
N ASN A 111 -29.08 -5.36 -17.32
CA ASN A 111 -28.20 -4.22 -17.09
C ASN A 111 -27.09 -4.02 -18.14
N ARG A 112 -27.37 -4.23 -19.42
CA ARG A 112 -26.45 -4.07 -20.55
C ARG A 112 -25.42 -5.19 -20.72
N ASP A 113 -25.68 -6.37 -20.23
CA ASP A 113 -24.85 -7.55 -20.43
C ASP A 113 -23.39 -7.35 -20.02
N PHE A 114 -23.20 -7.08 -18.71
CA PHE A 114 -21.89 -6.71 -18.17
C PHE A 114 -21.03 -7.91 -17.76
N VAL A 115 -21.60 -9.12 -17.64
CA VAL A 115 -20.86 -10.36 -17.38
C VAL A 115 -20.46 -10.99 -18.69
N THR A 116 -19.17 -11.27 -18.88
CA THR A 116 -18.63 -11.85 -20.12
C THR A 116 -18.37 -13.34 -20.01
N ALA A 117 -18.08 -13.85 -18.80
CA ALA A 117 -17.84 -15.27 -18.59
C ALA A 117 -18.09 -15.67 -17.13
N HIS A 118 -18.41 -16.96 -16.96
CA HIS A 118 -18.44 -17.65 -15.67
C HIS A 118 -17.53 -18.87 -15.70
N ILE A 119 -16.75 -19.04 -14.63
CA ILE A 119 -15.92 -20.23 -14.42
C ILE A 119 -16.29 -20.80 -13.05
N ASN A 120 -17.03 -21.90 -13.01
CA ASN A 120 -17.35 -22.66 -11.80
C ASN A 120 -17.69 -24.12 -12.15
N ALA A 121 -17.79 -24.97 -11.14
CA ALA A 121 -18.06 -26.40 -11.33
C ALA A 121 -19.41 -26.67 -12.05
N ALA A 122 -20.46 -25.92 -11.75
CA ALA A 122 -21.77 -26.09 -12.41
C ALA A 122 -21.71 -25.68 -13.89
N ARG A 123 -21.00 -24.60 -14.24
CA ARG A 123 -20.84 -24.18 -15.64
C ARG A 123 -20.11 -25.24 -16.48
N ILE A 124 -19.06 -25.86 -15.91
CA ILE A 124 -18.34 -26.92 -16.59
C ILE A 124 -19.28 -28.11 -16.88
N LEU A 125 -20.10 -28.51 -15.92
CA LEU A 125 -21.06 -29.57 -16.11
C LEU A 125 -22.13 -29.19 -17.15
N GLU A 126 -22.66 -27.98 -17.13
CA GLU A 126 -23.62 -27.49 -18.13
C GLU A 126 -23.02 -27.49 -19.54
N VAL A 127 -21.78 -27.05 -19.72
CA VAL A 127 -21.09 -27.10 -21.01
C VAL A 127 -20.91 -28.53 -21.47
N ALA A 128 -20.51 -29.46 -20.58
CA ALA A 128 -20.38 -30.86 -20.92
C ALA A 128 -21.73 -31.48 -21.33
N LEU A 129 -22.82 -31.11 -20.67
CA LEU A 129 -24.19 -31.53 -21.05
C LEU A 129 -24.61 -30.93 -22.39
N GLU A 130 -24.32 -29.64 -22.64
CA GLU A 130 -24.60 -29.00 -23.94
C GLU A 130 -23.87 -29.69 -25.10
N GLU A 131 -22.66 -30.19 -24.90
CA GLU A 131 -21.87 -30.83 -25.97
C GLU A 131 -22.22 -32.31 -26.15
N ARG A 132 -22.41 -33.05 -25.05
CA ARG A 132 -22.45 -34.54 -25.08
C ARG A 132 -23.85 -35.13 -24.87
N ASP A 133 -24.74 -34.45 -24.08
CA ASP A 133 -26.08 -34.99 -23.86
C ASP A 133 -26.97 -34.81 -25.09
N SER A 134 -27.45 -35.92 -25.65
CA SER A 134 -28.32 -35.93 -26.84
C SER A 134 -29.65 -35.23 -26.59
N GLU A 135 -30.15 -35.19 -25.37
CA GLU A 135 -31.43 -34.57 -24.96
C GLU A 135 -31.25 -33.11 -24.53
N LYS A 136 -30.01 -32.60 -24.43
CA LYS A 136 -29.69 -31.23 -24.02
C LYS A 136 -30.32 -30.86 -22.66
N ARG A 137 -30.27 -31.77 -21.72
CA ARG A 137 -30.75 -31.53 -20.33
C ARG A 137 -29.83 -30.62 -19.58
N HIS A 138 -30.36 -29.99 -18.54
CA HIS A 138 -29.60 -29.17 -17.58
C HIS A 138 -29.34 -29.95 -16.29
N ILE A 139 -28.37 -29.51 -15.47
CA ILE A 139 -28.06 -30.17 -14.18
C ILE A 139 -29.33 -30.36 -13.31
N ALA A 140 -30.26 -29.41 -13.39
CA ALA A 140 -31.53 -29.47 -12.66
C ALA A 140 -32.46 -30.64 -13.04
N ASP A 141 -32.23 -31.28 -14.19
CA ASP A 141 -33.08 -32.36 -14.71
C ASP A 141 -32.66 -33.74 -14.16
N PHE A 142 -31.52 -33.83 -13.49
CA PHE A 142 -30.99 -35.09 -12.97
C PHE A 142 -31.29 -35.29 -11.49
N ASN A 143 -31.47 -36.56 -11.07
CA ASN A 143 -31.75 -36.90 -9.69
C ASN A 143 -30.53 -37.51 -8.98
N THR A 144 -29.56 -38.02 -9.71
CA THR A 144 -28.35 -38.66 -9.19
C THR A 144 -27.13 -38.28 -10.04
N TRP A 145 -25.96 -38.28 -9.42
CA TRP A 145 -24.67 -38.12 -10.13
C TRP A 145 -24.47 -39.20 -11.19
N ALA A 146 -24.92 -40.44 -10.95
CA ALA A 146 -24.81 -41.51 -11.92
C ALA A 146 -25.57 -41.19 -13.22
N GLU A 147 -26.82 -40.71 -13.12
CA GLU A 147 -27.62 -40.31 -14.30
C GLU A 147 -26.94 -39.16 -15.08
N LEU A 148 -26.36 -38.20 -14.37
CA LEU A 148 -25.67 -37.07 -14.98
C LEU A 148 -24.39 -37.52 -15.71
N LEU A 149 -23.55 -38.33 -15.04
CA LEU A 149 -22.30 -38.81 -15.63
C LEU A 149 -22.57 -39.77 -16.82
N ASP A 150 -23.59 -40.66 -16.76
CA ASP A 150 -23.96 -41.50 -17.88
C ASP A 150 -24.32 -40.71 -19.16
N SER A 151 -24.73 -39.45 -19.01
CA SER A 151 -25.08 -38.61 -20.16
C SER A 151 -23.92 -37.86 -20.77
N ILE A 152 -22.79 -37.70 -20.03
CA ILE A 152 -21.63 -36.93 -20.49
C ILE A 152 -20.35 -37.76 -20.67
N VAL A 153 -20.27 -38.99 -20.12
CA VAL A 153 -19.09 -39.87 -20.19
C VAL A 153 -19.36 -41.00 -21.19
N GLU A 154 -18.50 -41.10 -22.21
CA GLU A 154 -18.53 -42.21 -23.18
C GLU A 154 -17.38 -43.17 -22.84
N ASP A 155 -17.68 -44.33 -22.22
CA ASP A 155 -16.75 -45.48 -21.98
C ASP A 155 -15.28 -45.12 -21.64
N GLU A 156 -15.06 -43.97 -20.98
CA GLU A 156 -13.73 -43.50 -20.61
C GLU A 156 -13.22 -44.24 -19.37
N GLN A 157 -11.96 -44.68 -19.44
CA GLN A 157 -11.24 -45.19 -18.28
C GLN A 157 -10.45 -44.08 -17.62
N CYS A 158 -10.22 -44.18 -16.31
CA CYS A 158 -9.40 -43.21 -15.59
C CYS A 158 -7.91 -43.22 -15.98
N THR A 159 -7.46 -44.29 -16.66
CA THR A 159 -6.11 -44.41 -17.23
C THR A 159 -6.22 -44.53 -18.76
N ASP A 160 -5.51 -43.67 -19.49
CA ASP A 160 -5.52 -43.73 -20.96
C ASP A 160 -4.68 -44.84 -21.54
N ALA A 161 -4.72 -45.00 -22.89
CA ALA A 161 -3.99 -46.05 -23.60
C ALA A 161 -2.45 -45.85 -23.56
N ILE A 162 -1.97 -44.66 -23.19
CA ILE A 162 -0.53 -44.34 -23.04
C ILE A 162 -0.06 -44.60 -21.59
N GLY A 163 -1.02 -44.75 -20.65
CA GLY A 163 -0.76 -44.98 -19.23
C GLY A 163 -0.75 -43.66 -18.42
N ASP A 164 -1.23 -42.56 -18.99
CA ASP A 164 -1.44 -41.32 -18.27
C ASP A 164 -2.58 -41.49 -17.28
N ASP A 165 -2.37 -41.02 -16.05
CA ASP A 165 -3.41 -41.06 -15.01
C ASP A 165 -4.33 -39.82 -15.15
N ARG A 166 -5.40 -40.01 -15.92
CA ARG A 166 -6.41 -38.95 -16.16
C ARG A 166 -7.07 -38.50 -14.88
N ALA A 167 -7.24 -39.37 -13.89
CA ALA A 167 -7.82 -38.99 -12.61
C ALA A 167 -6.92 -37.99 -11.88
N ILE A 168 -5.61 -38.22 -11.87
CA ILE A 168 -4.63 -37.33 -11.28
C ILE A 168 -4.62 -35.99 -12.05
N ALA A 169 -4.59 -36.02 -13.37
CA ALA A 169 -4.58 -34.83 -14.21
C ALA A 169 -5.85 -33.98 -14.02
N ILE A 170 -7.04 -34.60 -13.98
CA ILE A 170 -8.31 -33.92 -13.74
C ILE A 170 -8.34 -33.34 -12.32
N ALA A 171 -7.93 -34.11 -11.32
CA ALA A 171 -7.92 -33.65 -9.94
C ALA A 171 -6.91 -32.49 -9.73
N SER A 172 -5.72 -32.57 -10.31
CA SER A 172 -4.70 -31.53 -10.27
C SER A 172 -5.21 -30.25 -10.93
N PHE A 173 -5.76 -30.35 -12.14
CA PHE A 173 -6.33 -29.21 -12.83
C PHE A 173 -7.51 -28.58 -12.04
N ALA A 174 -8.43 -29.40 -11.55
CA ALA A 174 -9.58 -28.91 -10.79
C ALA A 174 -9.17 -28.20 -9.49
N ARG A 175 -8.17 -28.74 -8.77
CA ARG A 175 -7.60 -28.09 -7.58
C ARG A 175 -6.88 -26.79 -7.91
N SER A 176 -6.17 -26.76 -9.02
CA SER A 176 -5.45 -25.56 -9.43
C SER A 176 -6.34 -24.40 -9.88
N VAL A 177 -7.59 -24.66 -10.26
CA VAL A 177 -8.47 -23.65 -10.85
C VAL A 177 -9.65 -23.28 -9.96
N MET A 178 -10.33 -24.26 -9.32
CA MET A 178 -11.62 -23.97 -8.71
C MET A 178 -12.06 -24.84 -7.55
N LEU A 179 -11.42 -25.98 -7.29
CA LEU A 179 -11.84 -26.91 -6.23
C LEU A 179 -10.85 -26.92 -5.08
N HIS A 180 -11.37 -27.11 -3.87
CA HIS A 180 -10.58 -27.22 -2.65
C HIS A 180 -9.50 -28.30 -2.80
N LYS A 181 -8.37 -28.12 -2.14
CA LYS A 181 -7.22 -29.06 -2.16
C LYS A 181 -7.57 -30.48 -1.69
N ASP A 182 -8.70 -30.67 -0.97
CA ASP A 182 -9.21 -31.98 -0.56
C ASP A 182 -10.13 -32.64 -1.60
N PHE A 183 -10.24 -32.06 -2.80
CA PHE A 183 -11.07 -32.62 -3.87
C PHE A 183 -10.74 -34.08 -4.11
N ASP A 184 -11.77 -34.92 -4.04
CA ASP A 184 -11.68 -36.39 -4.25
C ASP A 184 -12.53 -36.79 -5.45
N TYR A 185 -11.84 -37.30 -6.48
CA TYR A 185 -12.39 -37.81 -7.72
C TYR A 185 -12.45 -39.35 -7.77
N ASP A 186 -11.88 -40.06 -6.77
CA ASP A 186 -11.84 -41.50 -6.70
C ASP A 186 -13.21 -42.20 -6.83
N PRO A 187 -14.32 -41.66 -6.25
CA PRO A 187 -15.63 -42.26 -6.43
C PRO A 187 -16.06 -42.33 -7.90
N VAL A 188 -15.74 -41.34 -8.71
CA VAL A 188 -16.04 -41.33 -10.15
C VAL A 188 -15.21 -42.40 -10.88
N CYS A 189 -13.92 -42.48 -10.59
CA CYS A 189 -13.04 -43.52 -11.18
C CYS A 189 -13.47 -44.91 -10.80
N GLN A 190 -13.79 -45.17 -9.55
CA GLN A 190 -14.28 -46.47 -9.11
C GLN A 190 -15.60 -46.85 -9.82
N TRP A 191 -16.49 -45.88 -10.03
CA TRP A 191 -17.74 -46.11 -10.75
C TRP A 191 -17.50 -46.48 -12.23
N LEU A 192 -16.61 -45.74 -12.91
CA LEU A 192 -16.19 -46.03 -14.27
C LEU A 192 -15.56 -47.43 -14.42
N ASP A 193 -14.59 -47.73 -13.59
CA ASP A 193 -13.84 -49.00 -13.62
C ASP A 193 -14.72 -50.22 -13.25
N ASN A 194 -15.78 -50.03 -12.45
CA ASN A 194 -16.72 -51.08 -12.05
C ASN A 194 -17.94 -51.20 -13.02
N GLY A 195 -17.89 -50.62 -14.20
CA GLY A 195 -18.96 -50.66 -15.20
C GLY A 195 -20.23 -49.94 -14.76
N HIS A 196 -20.07 -48.77 -14.25
CA HIS A 196 -21.13 -47.84 -13.85
C HIS A 196 -21.96 -48.31 -12.63
N VAL A 197 -21.32 -49.04 -11.72
CA VAL A 197 -21.97 -49.52 -10.48
C VAL A 197 -21.43 -48.80 -9.25
N GLY A 198 -22.36 -48.25 -8.45
CA GLY A 198 -22.05 -47.51 -7.23
C GLY A 198 -22.50 -46.09 -7.26
N ASP A 199 -22.06 -45.29 -6.29
CA ASP A 199 -22.32 -43.85 -6.23
C ASP A 199 -21.06 -43.09 -6.66
N PRO A 200 -21.09 -42.38 -7.78
CA PRO A 200 -19.94 -41.64 -8.29
C PRO A 200 -19.82 -40.20 -7.75
N THR A 201 -20.48 -39.87 -6.66
CA THR A 201 -20.48 -38.50 -6.12
C THR A 201 -19.06 -38.06 -5.74
N PRO A 202 -18.44 -37.09 -6.44
CA PRO A 202 -17.16 -36.52 -6.03
C PRO A 202 -17.31 -35.68 -4.77
N SER A 203 -16.23 -35.39 -4.07
CA SER A 203 -16.31 -34.55 -2.87
C SER A 203 -15.28 -33.44 -2.82
N ALA A 204 -15.71 -32.29 -2.28
CA ALA A 204 -14.85 -31.17 -1.95
C ALA A 204 -15.47 -30.34 -0.83
N SER A 205 -14.64 -29.72 0.01
CA SER A 205 -15.13 -28.85 1.10
C SER A 205 -15.58 -27.48 0.63
N SER A 206 -15.03 -26.98 -0.48
CA SER A 206 -15.41 -25.71 -1.09
C SER A 206 -15.12 -25.69 -2.58
N THR A 207 -15.74 -24.72 -3.27
CA THR A 207 -15.46 -24.45 -4.69
C THR A 207 -15.34 -22.95 -4.93
N MET A 208 -14.65 -22.57 -5.99
CA MET A 208 -14.51 -21.19 -6.41
C MET A 208 -15.39 -20.92 -7.63
N TRP A 209 -15.98 -19.75 -7.67
CA TRP A 209 -16.67 -19.21 -8.85
C TRP A 209 -15.98 -17.92 -9.27
N VAL A 210 -15.49 -17.85 -10.49
CA VAL A 210 -14.93 -16.64 -11.09
C VAL A 210 -15.94 -16.07 -12.06
N ILE A 211 -16.26 -14.80 -11.89
CA ILE A 211 -17.09 -14.02 -12.81
C ILE A 211 -16.17 -13.02 -13.51
N GLU A 212 -16.17 -13.04 -14.84
CA GLU A 212 -15.47 -12.03 -15.63
C GLU A 212 -16.45 -10.93 -16.04
N LEU A 213 -16.08 -9.68 -15.74
CA LEU A 213 -16.82 -8.48 -16.10
C LEU A 213 -16.21 -7.84 -17.37
N SER A 214 -17.05 -7.14 -18.15
CA SER A 214 -16.59 -6.40 -19.31
C SER A 214 -15.56 -5.33 -18.95
N GLY A 215 -14.44 -5.29 -19.67
CA GLY A 215 -13.39 -4.30 -19.47
C GLY A 215 -13.76 -2.86 -19.88
N GLU A 216 -14.87 -2.67 -20.63
CA GLU A 216 -15.28 -1.35 -21.11
C GLU A 216 -15.98 -0.48 -20.05
N MET A 217 -16.24 -1.02 -18.85
CA MET A 217 -16.90 -0.32 -17.75
C MET A 217 -15.95 0.63 -17.04
N SER A 218 -16.47 1.78 -16.62
CA SER A 218 -15.75 2.66 -15.68
C SER A 218 -15.61 1.99 -14.30
N ALA A 219 -14.66 2.45 -13.48
CA ALA A 219 -14.45 1.94 -12.12
C ALA A 219 -15.73 2.03 -11.26
N ASP A 220 -16.46 3.16 -11.35
CA ASP A 220 -17.72 3.36 -10.62
C ASP A 220 -18.82 2.37 -11.09
N GLU A 221 -18.91 2.10 -12.39
CA GLU A 221 -19.87 1.13 -12.93
C GLU A 221 -19.50 -0.28 -12.50
N ARG A 222 -18.21 -0.66 -12.54
CA ARG A 222 -17.75 -1.97 -12.07
C ARG A 222 -18.06 -2.18 -10.59
N LEU A 223 -17.77 -1.18 -9.75
CA LEU A 223 -18.11 -1.23 -8.32
C LEU A 223 -19.61 -1.42 -8.10
N ASP A 224 -20.44 -0.64 -8.80
CA ASP A 224 -21.91 -0.76 -8.70
C ASP A 224 -22.36 -2.18 -9.07
N LYS A 225 -21.80 -2.78 -10.15
CA LYS A 225 -22.15 -4.14 -10.59
C LYS A 225 -21.62 -5.21 -9.61
N SER A 226 -20.42 -5.06 -9.12
CA SER A 226 -19.85 -5.95 -8.08
C SER A 226 -20.70 -5.95 -6.80
N LEU A 227 -21.14 -4.76 -6.36
CA LEU A 227 -22.08 -4.63 -5.24
C LEU A 227 -23.45 -5.26 -5.52
N GLN A 228 -23.98 -5.14 -6.75
CA GLN A 228 -25.24 -5.77 -7.14
C GLN A 228 -25.13 -7.30 -7.09
N ILE A 229 -24.03 -7.89 -7.58
CA ILE A 229 -23.75 -9.33 -7.51
C ILE A 229 -23.64 -9.76 -6.04
N ARG A 230 -22.86 -9.05 -5.22
CA ARG A 230 -22.73 -9.33 -3.77
C ARG A 230 -24.09 -9.38 -3.09
N ASN A 231 -24.86 -8.32 -3.24
CA ASN A 231 -26.20 -8.24 -2.64
C ASN A 231 -27.17 -9.35 -3.14
N LEU A 232 -27.08 -9.75 -4.40
CA LEU A 232 -27.88 -10.83 -4.97
C LEU A 232 -27.54 -12.16 -4.31
N LEU A 233 -26.24 -12.51 -4.24
CA LEU A 233 -25.77 -13.79 -3.73
C LEU A 233 -25.94 -13.91 -2.21
N GLU A 234 -25.66 -12.84 -1.45
CA GLU A 234 -25.94 -12.78 -0.01
C GLU A 234 -27.42 -13.03 0.30
N LYS A 235 -28.32 -12.41 -0.48
CA LYS A 235 -29.76 -12.62 -0.34
C LYS A 235 -30.15 -14.07 -0.64
N ARG A 236 -29.46 -14.71 -1.59
CA ARG A 236 -29.70 -16.13 -1.92
C ARG A 236 -29.14 -17.06 -0.84
N ALA A 237 -27.96 -16.75 -0.31
CA ALA A 237 -27.35 -17.50 0.80
C ALA A 237 -28.21 -17.48 2.09
N THR A 238 -28.91 -16.36 2.33
CA THR A 238 -29.79 -16.19 3.51
C THR A 238 -31.22 -16.72 3.31
N ALA A 239 -31.53 -17.26 2.14
CA ALA A 239 -32.84 -17.85 1.87
C ALA A 239 -33.06 -19.13 2.68
N ASP A 240 -34.34 -19.39 3.11
CA ASP A 240 -34.69 -20.63 3.79
C ASP A 240 -34.30 -21.84 2.92
N ASN A 241 -33.50 -22.75 3.45
CA ASN A 241 -32.95 -23.95 2.78
C ASN A 241 -31.80 -23.72 1.79
N SER A 242 -31.06 -22.62 1.84
CA SER A 242 -29.83 -22.50 1.06
C SER A 242 -28.79 -23.53 1.50
N ALA A 243 -28.29 -24.33 0.54
CA ALA A 243 -27.23 -25.30 0.80
C ALA A 243 -25.83 -24.64 0.74
N LEU A 244 -25.72 -23.44 0.13
CA LEU A 244 -24.47 -22.75 -0.16
C LEU A 244 -24.40 -21.38 0.51
N SER A 245 -23.20 -20.98 0.91
CA SER A 245 -22.82 -19.66 1.36
C SER A 245 -21.73 -19.10 0.45
N TYR A 246 -21.72 -17.79 0.22
CA TYR A 246 -20.87 -17.10 -0.74
C TYR A 246 -20.03 -16.03 -0.05
N GLY A 247 -18.70 -16.13 -0.14
CA GLY A 247 -17.78 -15.07 0.19
C GLY A 247 -17.27 -14.42 -1.10
N ILE A 248 -17.38 -13.10 -1.25
CA ILE A 248 -17.17 -12.42 -2.53
C ILE A 248 -16.02 -11.43 -2.41
N VAL A 249 -15.05 -11.56 -3.32
CA VAL A 249 -13.84 -10.72 -3.37
C VAL A 249 -13.62 -10.21 -4.80
N SER A 250 -13.39 -8.92 -4.95
CA SER A 250 -12.86 -8.29 -6.15
C SER A 250 -12.06 -7.05 -5.77
N ASP A 251 -11.19 -6.57 -6.64
CA ASP A 251 -10.40 -5.37 -6.40
C ASP A 251 -11.27 -4.13 -6.12
N ASP A 252 -12.37 -3.99 -6.87
CA ASP A 252 -13.32 -2.88 -6.67
C ASP A 252 -14.01 -2.96 -5.30
N LEU A 253 -14.42 -4.16 -4.85
CA LEU A 253 -15.04 -4.36 -3.53
C LEU A 253 -14.03 -4.14 -2.39
N VAL A 254 -12.80 -4.66 -2.56
CA VAL A 254 -11.71 -4.41 -1.62
C VAL A 254 -11.42 -2.92 -1.50
N SER A 255 -11.31 -2.22 -2.62
CA SER A 255 -11.11 -0.76 -2.65
C SER A 255 -12.24 0.01 -1.98
N ASN A 256 -13.48 -0.39 -2.20
CA ASN A 256 -14.64 0.19 -1.54
C ASN A 256 -14.62 -0.02 -0.02
N ASP A 257 -14.36 -1.24 0.41
CA ASP A 257 -14.35 -1.60 1.82
C ASP A 257 -13.17 -0.92 2.56
N ILE A 258 -12.01 -0.74 1.89
CA ILE A 258 -10.90 0.10 2.37
C ILE A 258 -11.36 1.54 2.53
N ASN A 259 -12.04 2.11 1.54
CA ASN A 259 -12.53 3.49 1.58
C ASN A 259 -13.48 3.73 2.75
N GLU A 260 -14.47 2.88 2.94
CA GLU A 260 -15.46 2.96 4.01
C GLU A 260 -14.78 2.84 5.38
N SER A 261 -13.95 1.81 5.57
CA SER A 261 -13.17 1.61 6.79
C SER A 261 -12.19 2.76 7.07
N THR A 262 -11.54 3.28 6.03
CA THR A 262 -10.60 4.40 6.14
C THR A 262 -11.28 5.66 6.62
N MET A 263 -12.46 5.98 6.09
CA MET A 263 -13.23 7.16 6.50
C MET A 263 -13.70 7.06 7.95
N ASP A 264 -14.22 5.93 8.36
CA ASP A 264 -14.64 5.70 9.75
C ASP A 264 -13.46 5.78 10.71
N ASN A 265 -12.32 5.20 10.35
CA ASN A 265 -11.09 5.26 11.12
C ASN A 265 -10.55 6.67 11.26
N LEU A 266 -10.58 7.48 10.19
CA LEU A 266 -10.15 8.88 10.23
C LEU A 266 -10.92 9.65 11.30
N VAL A 267 -12.23 9.52 11.34
CA VAL A 267 -13.09 10.24 12.30
C VAL A 267 -12.77 9.81 13.74
N TRP A 268 -12.70 8.52 14.02
CA TRP A 268 -12.39 8.02 15.37
C TRP A 268 -10.99 8.37 15.83
N LEU A 269 -9.96 8.21 14.99
CA LEU A 269 -8.58 8.55 15.29
C LEU A 269 -8.42 10.06 15.55
N LEU A 270 -9.11 10.90 14.77
CA LEU A 270 -9.14 12.35 15.00
C LEU A 270 -9.75 12.70 16.37
N LEU A 271 -10.90 12.12 16.70
CA LEU A 271 -11.56 12.36 18.00
C LEU A 271 -10.70 11.92 19.18
N PHE A 272 -10.09 10.72 19.10
CA PHE A 272 -9.17 10.24 20.13
C PHE A 272 -7.91 11.10 20.23
N SER A 273 -7.34 11.53 19.11
CA SER A 273 -6.18 12.44 19.10
C SER A 273 -6.49 13.76 19.80
N ILE A 274 -7.63 14.37 19.49
CA ILE A 274 -8.09 15.61 20.15
C ILE A 274 -8.28 15.35 21.65
N ALA A 275 -8.92 14.27 22.04
CA ALA A 275 -9.14 13.92 23.45
C ALA A 275 -7.82 13.76 24.23
N VAL A 276 -6.85 13.04 23.66
CA VAL A 276 -5.52 12.87 24.25
C VAL A 276 -4.79 14.19 24.37
N VAL A 277 -4.81 15.01 23.33
CA VAL A 277 -4.19 16.35 23.34
C VAL A 277 -4.83 17.25 24.40
N VAL A 278 -6.17 17.24 24.53
CA VAL A 278 -6.90 17.98 25.57
C VAL A 278 -6.46 17.56 26.98
N LEU A 279 -6.41 16.23 27.22
CA LEU A 279 -6.00 15.67 28.50
C LEU A 279 -4.54 16.08 28.86
N LEU A 280 -3.63 15.97 27.91
CA LEU A 280 -2.24 16.32 28.14
C LEU A 280 -2.02 17.81 28.39
N LEU A 281 -2.68 18.67 27.59
CA LEU A 281 -2.62 20.12 27.80
C LEU A 281 -3.28 20.52 29.14
N ALA A 282 -4.41 19.93 29.50
CA ALA A 282 -5.06 20.17 30.77
C ALA A 282 -4.18 19.76 31.96
N PHE A 283 -3.47 18.62 31.82
CA PHE A 283 -2.48 18.20 32.83
C PHE A 283 -1.28 19.18 32.91
N ALA A 284 -0.78 19.63 31.74
CA ALA A 284 0.37 20.52 31.65
C ALA A 284 0.11 21.91 32.20
N PHE A 285 -0.98 22.55 31.79
CA PHE A 285 -1.22 23.99 32.02
C PHE A 285 -2.30 24.30 33.05
N ARG A 286 -3.20 23.38 33.33
CA ARG A 286 -4.30 23.54 34.31
C ARG A 286 -5.12 24.83 34.12
N SER A 287 -5.23 25.30 32.88
CA SER A 287 -5.93 26.49 32.46
C SER A 287 -6.72 26.23 31.17
N ALA A 288 -8.03 26.50 31.20
CA ALA A 288 -8.88 26.25 30.05
C ALA A 288 -8.44 27.06 28.80
N MET A 289 -7.96 28.28 28.99
CA MET A 289 -7.47 29.12 27.87
C MET A 289 -6.19 28.53 27.25
N MET A 290 -5.26 28.03 28.07
CA MET A 290 -4.01 27.42 27.62
C MET A 290 -4.25 26.07 26.93
N VAL A 291 -5.43 25.48 27.06
CA VAL A 291 -5.86 24.28 26.36
C VAL A 291 -6.63 24.64 25.08
N ALA A 292 -7.63 25.53 25.20
CA ALA A 292 -8.53 25.83 24.10
C ALA A 292 -7.87 26.60 22.94
N ALA A 293 -6.99 27.56 23.22
CA ALA A 293 -6.37 28.37 22.17
C ALA A 293 -5.45 27.52 21.22
N PRO A 294 -4.55 26.65 21.74
CA PRO A 294 -3.81 25.74 20.89
C PRO A 294 -4.69 24.76 20.09
N LEU A 295 -5.73 24.22 20.73
CA LEU A 295 -6.64 23.30 20.04
C LEU A 295 -7.34 23.96 18.86
N LEU A 296 -7.86 25.18 19.05
CA LEU A 296 -8.46 25.96 17.96
C LEU A 296 -7.44 26.25 16.83
N GLY A 297 -6.20 26.59 17.23
CA GLY A 297 -5.13 26.81 16.26
C GLY A 297 -4.79 25.54 15.47
N LEU A 298 -4.66 24.39 16.14
CA LEU A 298 -4.33 23.12 15.50
C LEU A 298 -5.47 22.58 14.63
N SER A 299 -6.73 22.73 15.08
CA SER A 299 -7.88 22.38 14.27
C SER A 299 -7.93 23.22 12.99
N ALA A 300 -7.64 24.54 13.09
CA ALA A 300 -7.52 25.39 11.91
C ALA A 300 -6.36 24.93 11.01
N ALA A 301 -5.21 24.57 11.58
CA ALA A 301 -4.06 24.09 10.82
C ALA A 301 -4.37 22.82 10.02
N LEU A 302 -5.07 21.85 10.65
CA LEU A 302 -5.52 20.64 9.94
C LEU A 302 -6.47 20.97 8.79
N THR A 303 -7.47 21.81 9.03
CA THR A 303 -8.40 22.25 7.99
C THR A 303 -7.66 22.96 6.85
N TRP A 304 -6.65 23.79 7.15
CA TRP A 304 -5.83 24.43 6.12
C TRP A 304 -4.99 23.41 5.34
N THR A 305 -4.46 22.38 6.01
CA THR A 305 -3.65 21.33 5.38
C THR A 305 -4.48 20.57 4.37
N TYR A 306 -5.55 19.93 4.81
CA TYR A 306 -6.40 19.14 3.93
C TYR A 306 -7.14 19.99 2.88
N GLY A 307 -7.64 21.16 3.27
CA GLY A 307 -8.28 22.06 2.32
C GLY A 307 -7.33 22.62 1.27
N SER A 308 -6.04 22.80 1.59
CA SER A 308 -5.03 23.20 0.61
C SER A 308 -4.72 22.06 -0.36
N MET A 309 -4.70 20.80 0.08
CA MET A 309 -4.54 19.63 -0.80
C MET A 309 -5.65 19.59 -1.84
N THR A 310 -6.91 19.69 -1.39
CA THR A 310 -8.07 19.70 -2.29
C THR A 310 -8.03 20.87 -3.27
N LEU A 311 -7.67 22.08 -2.82
CA LEU A 311 -7.54 23.26 -3.67
C LEU A 311 -6.41 23.15 -4.70
N LEU A 312 -5.37 22.36 -4.41
CA LEU A 312 -4.25 22.09 -5.31
C LEU A 312 -4.52 20.89 -6.23
N GLY A 313 -5.67 20.22 -6.11
CA GLY A 313 -6.00 19.03 -6.89
C GLY A 313 -5.13 17.83 -6.52
N ILE A 314 -4.66 17.75 -5.28
CA ILE A 314 -3.88 16.62 -4.77
C ILE A 314 -4.86 15.56 -4.29
N GLU A 315 -4.74 14.38 -4.85
CA GLU A 315 -5.56 13.22 -4.52
C GLU A 315 -5.20 12.68 -3.14
N PHE A 316 -6.16 12.09 -2.46
CA PHE A 316 -5.97 11.53 -1.12
C PHE A 316 -5.70 10.03 -1.23
N SER A 317 -4.68 9.54 -0.55
CA SER A 317 -4.44 8.10 -0.37
C SER A 317 -4.85 7.67 1.05
N VAL A 318 -4.94 6.38 1.28
CA VAL A 318 -5.24 5.80 2.62
C VAL A 318 -4.22 6.27 3.67
N LEU A 319 -3.00 6.61 3.25
CA LEU A 319 -1.94 7.06 4.15
C LEU A 319 -2.27 8.40 4.83
N GLU A 320 -3.05 9.28 4.18
CA GLU A 320 -3.42 10.59 4.72
C GLU A 320 -4.25 10.53 6.00
N VAL A 321 -4.82 9.38 6.34
CA VAL A 321 -5.48 9.14 7.65
C VAL A 321 -4.51 9.38 8.81
N ALA A 322 -3.26 8.96 8.66
CA ALA A 322 -2.24 9.15 9.69
C ALA A 322 -1.76 10.61 9.83
N VAL A 323 -2.00 11.48 8.84
CA VAL A 323 -1.55 12.89 8.87
C VAL A 323 -2.19 13.66 10.03
N ALA A 324 -3.46 13.47 10.30
CA ALA A 324 -4.17 14.25 11.32
C ALA A 324 -3.59 14.03 12.74
N PRO A 325 -3.44 12.79 13.26
CA PRO A 325 -2.78 12.53 14.53
C PRO A 325 -1.33 13.03 14.58
N VAL A 326 -0.59 12.86 13.48
CA VAL A 326 0.80 13.29 13.37
C VAL A 326 0.93 14.81 13.47
N VAL A 327 0.16 15.57 12.67
CA VAL A 327 0.18 17.04 12.68
C VAL A 327 -0.31 17.59 14.01
N LEU A 328 -1.31 16.97 14.66
CA LEU A 328 -1.74 17.34 16.00
C LEU A 328 -0.62 17.09 17.02
N GLY A 329 0.01 15.92 16.98
CA GLY A 329 1.11 15.57 17.89
C GLY A 329 2.33 16.48 17.77
N LEU A 330 2.71 16.84 16.52
CA LEU A 330 3.84 17.73 16.25
C LEU A 330 3.51 19.20 16.46
N GLY A 331 2.34 19.62 16.01
CA GLY A 331 1.94 21.03 16.09
C GLY A 331 1.74 21.54 17.51
N ILE A 332 1.38 20.64 18.44
CA ILE A 332 1.22 21.00 19.86
C ILE A 332 2.53 21.47 20.50
N ASP A 333 3.67 20.94 20.02
CA ASP A 333 5.00 21.26 20.56
C ASP A 333 5.32 22.75 20.44
N TYR A 334 5.02 23.35 19.29
CA TYR A 334 5.21 24.79 19.09
C TYR A 334 4.37 25.61 20.08
N SER A 335 3.14 25.18 20.30
CA SER A 335 2.25 25.82 21.27
C SER A 335 2.72 25.65 22.70
N ILE A 336 3.18 24.49 23.13
CA ILE A 336 3.70 24.24 24.49
C ILE A 336 4.93 25.12 24.79
N HIS A 337 5.87 25.16 23.86
CA HIS A 337 7.08 25.99 24.03
C HIS A 337 6.76 27.47 24.11
N LEU A 338 5.91 27.98 23.19
CA LEU A 338 5.49 29.39 23.20
C LEU A 338 4.68 29.75 24.43
N GLN A 339 3.75 28.93 24.87
CA GLN A 339 2.94 29.18 26.05
C GLN A 339 3.74 29.20 27.33
N ARG A 340 4.74 28.30 27.48
CA ARG A 340 5.65 28.34 28.64
C ARG A 340 6.50 29.62 28.68
N ALA A 341 7.04 30.01 27.53
CA ALA A 341 7.76 31.27 27.44
C ALA A 341 6.84 32.45 27.69
N TYR A 342 5.59 32.38 27.21
CA TYR A 342 4.58 33.41 27.50
C TYR A 342 4.25 33.55 28.98
N GLU A 343 4.05 32.45 29.70
CA GLU A 343 3.87 32.50 31.16
C GLU A 343 5.05 33.18 31.87
N ALA A 344 6.28 32.85 31.46
CA ALA A 344 7.47 33.48 32.05
C ALA A 344 7.54 35.00 31.75
N ALA A 345 7.24 35.40 30.53
CA ALA A 345 7.21 36.80 30.10
C ALA A 345 6.06 37.56 30.74
N ARG A 346 4.86 36.97 30.92
CA ARG A 346 3.71 37.59 31.59
C ARG A 346 3.98 37.93 33.08
N ARG A 347 4.88 37.24 33.72
CA ARG A 347 5.31 37.60 35.08
C ARG A 347 6.14 38.88 35.14
N GLN A 348 6.69 39.32 33.99
CA GLN A 348 7.55 40.49 33.87
C GLN A 348 6.89 41.68 33.21
N THR A 349 5.81 41.46 32.43
CA THR A 349 5.12 42.51 31.67
C THR A 349 3.60 42.44 31.88
N GLN A 350 2.94 43.62 31.86
CA GLN A 350 1.49 43.68 31.97
C GLN A 350 0.76 43.59 30.62
N SER A 351 1.45 43.83 29.50
CA SER A 351 0.87 43.71 28.17
C SER A 351 0.93 42.27 27.64
N PRO A 352 -0.21 41.66 27.29
CA PRO A 352 -0.24 40.31 26.67
C PRO A 352 0.50 40.26 25.35
N ALA A 353 0.35 41.29 24.51
CA ALA A 353 1.02 41.38 23.22
C ALA A 353 2.54 41.43 23.37
N LEU A 354 3.04 42.25 24.30
CA LEU A 354 4.48 42.33 24.56
C LEU A 354 5.05 41.02 25.13
N ALA A 355 4.29 40.36 26.01
CA ALA A 355 4.67 39.04 26.51
C ALA A 355 4.79 37.99 25.38
N TRP A 356 3.81 38.01 24.45
CA TRP A 356 3.84 37.06 23.30
C TRP A 356 5.01 37.34 22.35
N ILE A 357 5.22 38.59 21.98
CA ILE A 357 6.33 38.98 21.10
C ILE A 357 7.70 38.68 21.73
N ARG A 358 7.88 38.89 23.04
CA ARG A 358 9.11 38.50 23.77
C ARG A 358 9.31 36.99 23.76
N SER A 359 8.26 36.25 23.98
CA SER A 359 8.33 34.76 23.95
C SER A 359 8.74 34.27 22.59
N PHE A 360 8.12 34.80 21.54
CA PHE A 360 8.51 34.46 20.18
C PHE A 360 9.93 34.93 19.86
N SER A 361 10.34 36.11 20.26
CA SER A 361 11.69 36.66 20.04
C SER A 361 12.79 35.75 20.64
N ILE A 362 12.53 35.15 21.81
CA ILE A 362 13.45 34.22 22.47
C ILE A 362 13.53 32.88 21.71
N LEU A 363 12.38 32.36 21.27
CA LEU A 363 12.27 31.03 20.69
C LEU A 363 12.37 31.01 19.16
N ARG A 364 12.26 32.13 18.46
CA ARG A 364 12.12 32.22 17.00
C ARG A 364 13.16 31.41 16.22
N ILE A 365 14.43 31.45 16.65
CA ILE A 365 15.50 30.77 15.94
C ILE A 365 15.32 29.25 16.10
N ALA A 366 15.07 28.76 17.30
CA ALA A 366 14.90 27.33 17.55
C ALA A 366 13.63 26.81 16.86
N LEU A 367 12.48 27.50 17.02
CA LEU A 367 11.22 27.07 16.42
C LEU A 367 11.24 27.13 14.89
N SER A 368 11.76 28.22 14.28
CA SER A 368 11.82 28.32 12.82
C SER A 368 12.76 27.26 12.21
N LEU A 369 13.83 26.95 12.93
CA LEU A 369 14.77 25.93 12.49
C LEU A 369 14.15 24.53 12.57
N SER A 370 13.48 24.22 13.69
CA SER A 370 12.69 23.01 13.89
C SER A 370 11.71 22.81 12.74
N VAL A 371 10.88 23.79 12.45
CA VAL A 371 9.91 23.70 11.34
C VAL A 371 10.61 23.44 10.00
N VAL A 372 11.71 24.14 9.73
CA VAL A 372 12.45 23.97 8.47
C VAL A 372 13.05 22.58 8.37
N THR A 373 13.72 22.08 9.42
CA THR A 373 14.31 20.74 9.40
C THR A 373 13.26 19.65 9.29
N THR A 374 12.16 19.77 10.03
CA THR A 374 11.05 18.79 9.99
C THR A 374 10.31 18.82 8.66
N ALA A 375 10.02 19.99 8.10
CA ALA A 375 9.41 20.10 6.78
C ALA A 375 10.31 19.50 5.68
N PHE A 376 11.62 19.76 5.70
CA PHE A 376 12.54 19.14 4.75
C PHE A 376 12.71 17.63 4.96
N ALA A 377 12.62 17.14 6.19
CA ALA A 377 12.64 15.70 6.45
C ALA A 377 11.41 15.01 5.85
N PHE A 378 10.23 15.62 5.91
CA PHE A 378 9.05 15.11 5.22
C PHE A 378 9.15 15.26 3.71
N LEU A 379 9.63 16.39 3.21
CA LEU A 379 9.85 16.62 1.79
C LEU A 379 10.93 15.69 1.20
N ALA A 380 11.77 15.05 2.01
CA ALA A 380 12.71 14.03 1.54
C ALA A 380 11.98 12.88 0.82
N ASN A 381 10.75 12.56 1.24
CA ASN A 381 9.92 11.55 0.60
C ASN A 381 9.46 11.94 -0.83
N PHE A 382 9.61 13.19 -1.23
CA PHE A 382 9.37 13.62 -2.62
C PHE A 382 10.36 12.99 -3.62
N LEU A 383 11.51 12.52 -3.14
CA LEU A 383 12.47 11.76 -3.94
C LEU A 383 12.04 10.31 -4.18
N SER A 384 11.10 9.80 -3.38
CA SER A 384 10.58 8.45 -3.56
C SER A 384 10.04 8.24 -4.99
N PRO A 385 10.26 7.10 -5.63
CA PRO A 385 9.55 6.75 -6.85
C PRO A 385 8.06 6.53 -6.64
N LEU A 386 7.62 6.21 -5.41
CA LEU A 386 6.25 5.86 -5.06
C LEU A 386 5.35 7.10 -4.85
N PRO A 387 4.27 7.28 -5.65
CA PRO A 387 3.41 8.46 -5.57
C PRO A 387 2.78 8.72 -4.19
N PRO A 388 2.22 7.72 -3.46
CA PRO A 388 1.61 7.97 -2.16
C PRO A 388 2.61 8.49 -1.12
N LEU A 389 3.88 8.05 -1.17
CA LEU A 389 4.91 8.56 -0.27
C LEU A 389 5.25 10.02 -0.55
N LYS A 390 5.27 10.44 -1.83
CA LYS A 390 5.45 11.84 -2.21
C LYS A 390 4.34 12.71 -1.64
N ILE A 391 3.09 12.28 -1.83
CA ILE A 391 1.89 13.00 -1.39
C ILE A 391 1.89 13.09 0.13
N PHE A 392 2.06 11.99 0.82
CA PHE A 392 2.10 11.95 2.29
C PHE A 392 3.20 12.83 2.87
N GLY A 393 4.41 12.78 2.32
CA GLY A 393 5.52 13.64 2.75
C GLY A 393 5.24 15.13 2.53
N MET A 394 4.64 15.48 1.39
CA MET A 394 4.25 16.85 1.07
C MET A 394 3.13 17.36 2.00
N THR A 395 2.15 16.51 2.26
CA THR A 395 1.03 16.81 3.17
C THR A 395 1.51 17.04 4.60
N LEU A 396 2.40 16.20 5.10
CA LEU A 396 2.99 16.38 6.43
C LEU A 396 3.85 17.65 6.51
N ALA A 397 4.64 17.96 5.49
CA ALA A 397 5.42 19.19 5.44
C ALA A 397 4.52 20.44 5.47
N LEU A 398 3.45 20.43 4.68
CA LEU A 398 2.44 21.48 4.67
C LEU A 398 1.74 21.59 6.03
N GLY A 399 1.37 20.44 6.62
CA GLY A 399 0.74 20.37 7.93
C GLY A 399 1.58 20.98 9.05
N VAL A 400 2.88 20.68 9.07
CA VAL A 400 3.83 21.26 10.05
C VAL A 400 3.96 22.76 9.86
N ILE A 401 4.01 23.26 8.62
CA ILE A 401 4.04 24.71 8.32
C ILE A 401 2.74 25.40 8.77
N CYS A 402 1.60 24.80 8.46
CA CYS A 402 0.29 25.32 8.89
C CYS A 402 0.18 25.34 10.42
N ALA A 403 0.61 24.27 11.09
CA ALA A 403 0.63 24.18 12.55
C ALA A 403 1.54 25.23 13.19
N PHE A 404 2.71 25.49 12.62
CA PHE A 404 3.61 26.54 13.08
C PHE A 404 2.99 27.95 12.92
N ILE A 405 2.39 28.25 11.77
CA ILE A 405 1.71 29.55 11.54
C ILE A 405 0.55 29.69 12.51
N ALA A 406 -0.29 28.68 12.66
CA ALA A 406 -1.43 28.71 13.57
C ALA A 406 -0.97 28.89 15.03
N SER A 407 0.04 28.16 15.49
CA SER A 407 0.57 28.24 16.86
C SER A 407 1.26 29.56 17.17
N THR A 408 1.93 30.17 16.21
CA THR A 408 2.68 31.40 16.43
C THR A 408 1.80 32.67 16.26
N VAL A 409 0.95 32.68 15.24
CA VAL A 409 0.19 33.85 14.83
C VAL A 409 -1.23 33.81 15.39
N THR A 410 -2.00 32.76 15.06
CA THR A 410 -3.42 32.66 15.45
C THR A 410 -3.61 32.49 16.96
N VAL A 411 -2.87 31.55 17.56
CA VAL A 411 -2.90 31.29 19.01
C VAL A 411 -2.47 32.56 19.77
N GLY A 412 -1.44 33.27 19.32
CA GLY A 412 -0.98 34.51 19.91
C GLY A 412 -2.02 35.63 19.88
N ALA A 413 -2.70 35.78 18.72
CA ALA A 413 -3.76 36.74 18.56
C ALA A 413 -4.98 36.42 19.45
N LEU A 414 -5.33 35.13 19.59
CA LEU A 414 -6.36 34.64 20.50
C LEU A 414 -6.02 34.98 21.96
N HIS A 415 -4.78 34.71 22.39
CA HIS A 415 -4.33 35.08 23.75
C HIS A 415 -4.48 36.56 24.03
N VAL A 416 -4.07 37.43 23.09
CA VAL A 416 -4.20 38.88 23.24
C VAL A 416 -5.66 39.30 23.38
N LEU A 417 -6.54 38.76 22.56
CA LEU A 417 -7.97 39.12 22.57
C LEU A 417 -8.67 38.62 23.85
N ILE A 418 -8.43 37.39 24.26
CA ILE A 418 -9.10 36.76 25.40
C ILE A 418 -8.65 37.43 26.70
N GLU A 419 -7.34 37.70 26.89
CA GLU A 419 -6.89 38.40 28.09
C GLU A 419 -7.36 39.86 28.20
N LYS A 420 -7.59 40.54 27.09
CA LYS A 420 -8.23 41.85 27.09
C LYS A 420 -9.67 41.82 27.64
N THR A 421 -10.38 40.72 27.39
CA THR A 421 -11.80 40.59 27.78
C THR A 421 -12.00 39.92 29.14
N ALA A 422 -11.19 38.91 29.47
CA ALA A 422 -11.35 38.04 30.66
C ALA A 422 -10.38 38.35 31.82
N GLY A 423 -9.43 39.29 31.63
CA GLY A 423 -8.43 39.65 32.65
C GLY A 423 -7.31 38.61 32.82
N VAL A 424 -6.32 38.95 33.66
CA VAL A 424 -5.11 38.14 33.87
C VAL A 424 -5.42 36.84 34.58
N GLN A 425 -5.13 35.70 33.98
CA GLN A 425 -5.27 34.36 34.58
C GLN A 425 -3.97 33.97 35.32
N LYS A 426 -4.11 33.37 36.52
CA LYS A 426 -2.96 32.86 37.28
C LYS A 426 -2.58 31.48 36.70
N HIS A 427 -1.37 31.36 36.15
CA HIS A 427 -0.85 30.13 35.60
C HIS A 427 0.16 29.45 36.55
N ARG A 428 0.11 28.15 36.63
CA ARG A 428 1.05 27.32 37.42
C ARG A 428 1.66 26.25 36.49
N SER A 429 2.94 26.44 36.12
CA SER A 429 3.69 25.42 35.34
C SER A 429 4.37 24.40 36.26
N LEU A 430 4.51 23.18 35.76
CA LEU A 430 5.24 22.10 36.42
C LEU A 430 6.75 22.39 36.37
N GLN A 431 7.39 22.45 37.52
CA GLN A 431 8.86 22.65 37.64
C GLN A 431 9.53 21.37 38.16
N LEU A 432 10.54 20.85 37.42
CA LEU A 432 11.20 19.58 37.68
C LEU A 432 12.64 19.76 38.24
N HIS A 433 12.86 20.72 39.16
CA HIS A 433 14.19 21.02 39.67
C HIS A 433 14.92 19.82 40.29
N ARG A 434 14.23 18.95 41.04
CA ARG A 434 14.84 17.75 41.63
C ARG A 434 15.34 16.76 40.57
N LEU A 435 14.59 16.62 39.50
CA LEU A 435 14.97 15.71 38.38
C LEU A 435 16.23 16.26 37.68
N ALA A 436 16.30 17.58 37.48
CA ALA A 436 17.44 18.26 36.89
C ALA A 436 18.73 18.06 37.70
N ASP A 437 18.65 18.15 39.05
CA ASP A 437 19.75 17.93 39.93
C ASP A 437 20.29 16.50 39.81
N HIS A 438 19.41 15.51 39.85
CA HIS A 438 19.78 14.10 39.70
C HIS A 438 20.36 13.78 38.30
N ALA A 439 19.75 14.30 37.23
CA ALA A 439 20.22 14.10 35.86
C ALA A 439 21.64 14.68 35.66
N THR A 440 21.87 15.89 36.16
CA THR A 440 23.18 16.55 36.07
C THR A 440 24.27 15.80 36.85
N GLU A 441 23.96 15.35 38.05
CA GLU A 441 24.92 14.60 38.90
C GLU A 441 25.19 13.21 38.31
N PHE A 442 24.15 12.51 37.79
CA PHE A 442 24.31 11.25 37.07
C PHE A 442 25.20 11.42 35.87
N GLN A 443 24.94 12.42 35.04
CA GLN A 443 25.71 12.72 33.83
C GLN A 443 27.16 13.04 34.17
N ARG A 444 27.42 13.85 35.24
CA ARG A 444 28.77 14.21 35.65
C ARG A 444 29.59 13.00 36.05
N ARG A 445 28.98 12.03 36.75
CA ARG A 445 29.64 10.83 37.26
C ARG A 445 29.84 9.74 36.24
N HIS A 446 28.86 9.59 35.31
CA HIS A 446 28.76 8.41 34.47
C HIS A 446 28.82 8.69 32.96
N THR A 447 29.26 9.87 32.50
CA THR A 447 29.32 10.23 31.07
C THR A 447 29.99 9.16 30.20
N ALA A 448 31.17 8.66 30.60
CA ALA A 448 31.92 7.67 29.82
C ALA A 448 31.17 6.32 29.73
N LEU A 449 30.56 5.91 30.83
CA LEU A 449 29.75 4.67 30.86
C LEU A 449 28.50 4.77 30.02
N VAL A 450 27.81 5.92 30.03
CA VAL A 450 26.65 6.20 29.19
C VAL A 450 27.03 6.14 27.71
N LEU A 451 28.12 6.80 27.29
CA LEU A 451 28.59 6.79 25.89
C LEU A 451 28.99 5.38 25.45
N LEU A 452 29.64 4.61 26.33
CA LEU A 452 30.02 3.22 26.03
C LEU A 452 28.79 2.30 25.88
N ALA A 453 27.81 2.45 26.78
CA ALA A 453 26.57 1.71 26.75
C ALA A 453 25.76 2.03 25.45
N VAL A 454 25.68 3.30 25.08
CA VAL A 454 25.04 3.75 23.83
C VAL A 454 25.75 3.18 22.63
N ALA A 455 27.10 3.21 22.58
CA ALA A 455 27.86 2.60 21.49
C ALA A 455 27.62 1.09 21.38
N ALA A 456 27.57 0.37 22.49
CA ALA A 456 27.27 -1.07 22.52
C ALA A 456 25.84 -1.37 22.04
N LEU A 457 24.87 -0.61 22.54
CA LEU A 457 23.48 -0.76 22.09
C LEU A 457 23.31 -0.45 20.60
N THR A 458 24.00 0.57 20.08
CA THR A 458 23.97 0.90 18.65
C THR A 458 24.60 -0.22 17.82
N ALA A 459 25.73 -0.76 18.24
CA ALA A 459 26.37 -1.88 17.55
C ALA A 459 25.45 -3.12 17.54
N SER A 460 24.81 -3.43 18.67
CA SER A 460 23.83 -4.53 18.77
C SER A 460 22.63 -4.28 17.86
N SER A 461 22.10 -3.06 17.83
CA SER A 461 20.97 -2.68 16.99
C SER A 461 21.28 -2.88 15.50
N VAL A 462 22.45 -2.43 15.05
CA VAL A 462 22.89 -2.60 13.65
C VAL A 462 23.06 -4.08 13.30
N VAL A 463 23.64 -4.90 14.18
CA VAL A 463 23.81 -6.33 13.94
C VAL A 463 22.47 -7.06 13.82
N ILE A 464 21.51 -6.73 14.69
CA ILE A 464 20.18 -7.34 14.67
C ILE A 464 19.42 -6.94 13.40
N SER A 465 19.49 -5.66 13.00
CA SER A 465 18.73 -5.15 11.86
C SER A 465 19.18 -5.73 10.52
N VAL A 466 20.46 -6.00 10.33
CA VAL A 466 21.03 -6.52 9.05
C VAL A 466 20.54 -7.93 8.72
N GLY A 467 20.08 -8.72 9.70
CA GLY A 467 19.72 -10.12 9.50
C GLY A 467 18.24 -10.46 9.68
N GLN A 468 17.38 -9.49 10.03
CA GLN A 468 16.02 -9.80 10.46
C GLN A 468 14.95 -8.85 9.91
N LEU A 469 15.29 -7.89 9.06
CA LEU A 469 14.33 -6.95 8.49
C LEU A 469 14.13 -7.24 7.02
N ASP A 470 12.91 -7.59 6.67
CA ASP A 470 12.45 -7.77 5.31
C ASP A 470 11.58 -6.59 4.89
N THR A 471 11.44 -6.42 3.57
CA THR A 471 10.50 -5.45 3.00
C THR A 471 9.27 -6.21 2.57
N GLU A 472 8.12 -5.78 3.04
CA GLU A 472 6.86 -6.44 2.81
C GLU A 472 5.85 -5.43 2.27
N PHE A 473 5.08 -5.84 1.30
CA PHE A 473 3.99 -5.07 0.75
C PHE A 473 2.88 -6.02 0.34
N GLU A 474 1.81 -5.97 1.09
CA GLU A 474 0.58 -6.68 0.77
C GLU A 474 -0.60 -5.70 0.84
N LEU A 475 -1.58 -5.90 -0.03
CA LEU A 475 -2.80 -5.10 -0.01
C LEU A 475 -3.56 -5.27 1.31
N THR A 476 -3.46 -6.44 1.91
CA THR A 476 -4.01 -6.77 3.23
C THR A 476 -3.49 -5.89 4.36
N ASP A 477 -2.28 -5.32 4.22
CA ASP A 477 -1.71 -4.42 5.22
C ASP A 477 -2.54 -3.13 5.42
N PHE A 478 -3.33 -2.76 4.39
CA PHE A 478 -4.22 -1.59 4.42
C PHE A 478 -5.64 -1.93 4.88
N LEU A 479 -5.94 -3.21 5.08
CA LEU A 479 -7.23 -3.71 5.49
C LEU A 479 -7.23 -4.02 7.00
N GLY A 480 -8.35 -3.81 7.67
CA GLY A 480 -8.51 -4.25 9.06
C GLY A 480 -8.61 -5.78 9.11
N GLU A 481 -7.91 -6.42 10.03
CA GLU A 481 -7.87 -7.88 10.20
C GLU A 481 -9.28 -8.52 10.40
N GLU A 482 -10.27 -7.73 10.83
CA GLU A 482 -11.65 -8.15 11.08
C GLU A 482 -12.60 -7.91 9.87
N MET A 483 -12.06 -7.53 8.70
CA MET A 483 -12.91 -7.30 7.52
C MET A 483 -13.27 -8.62 6.85
N GLU A 484 -14.56 -8.79 6.49
CA GLU A 484 -15.10 -9.99 5.85
C GLU A 484 -14.33 -10.36 4.56
N VAL A 485 -13.98 -9.36 3.76
CA VAL A 485 -13.19 -9.54 2.52
C VAL A 485 -11.84 -10.22 2.80
N ILE A 486 -11.17 -9.89 3.93
CA ILE A 486 -9.90 -10.51 4.30
C ILE A 486 -10.11 -11.95 4.78
N GLU A 487 -11.13 -12.17 5.59
CA GLU A 487 -11.47 -13.52 6.08
C GLU A 487 -11.77 -14.45 4.91
N VAL A 488 -12.57 -13.99 3.95
CA VAL A 488 -12.88 -14.73 2.73
C VAL A 488 -11.61 -14.99 1.90
N ARG A 489 -10.77 -13.97 1.68
CA ARG A 489 -9.54 -14.10 0.93
C ARG A 489 -8.56 -15.09 1.57
N ASN A 490 -8.37 -14.99 2.88
CA ASN A 490 -7.50 -15.92 3.63
C ASN A 490 -8.04 -17.35 3.57
N SER A 491 -9.36 -17.52 3.69
CA SER A 491 -10.02 -18.82 3.53
C SER A 491 -9.81 -19.39 2.13
N MET A 492 -9.82 -18.55 1.09
CA MET A 492 -9.51 -18.97 -0.28
C MET A 492 -8.04 -19.40 -0.42
N TYR A 493 -7.10 -18.68 0.19
CA TYR A 493 -5.68 -19.06 0.16
C TYR A 493 -5.41 -20.39 0.88
N GLU A 494 -6.13 -20.65 1.97
CA GLU A 494 -6.03 -21.93 2.66
C GLU A 494 -6.73 -23.07 1.91
N ALA A 495 -7.80 -22.78 1.19
CA ALA A 495 -8.65 -23.76 0.53
C ALA A 495 -8.06 -24.28 -0.78
N TYR A 496 -7.46 -23.41 -1.59
CA TYR A 496 -7.05 -23.72 -2.94
C TYR A 496 -5.52 -23.81 -3.05
N GLU A 497 -5.04 -24.72 -3.91
CA GLU A 497 -3.59 -24.80 -4.25
C GLU A 497 -3.14 -23.58 -5.06
N VAL A 498 -4.09 -22.88 -5.65
CA VAL A 498 -3.88 -21.59 -6.33
C VAL A 498 -3.90 -20.49 -5.28
N GLU A 499 -2.82 -20.36 -4.54
CA GLU A 499 -2.59 -19.19 -3.69
C GLU A 499 -2.47 -17.96 -4.56
N ALA A 500 -3.44 -17.05 -4.44
CA ALA A 500 -3.43 -15.74 -5.07
C ALA A 500 -2.83 -15.74 -6.47
N LEU A 501 -3.61 -16.11 -7.46
CA LEU A 501 -3.25 -15.94 -8.87
C LEU A 501 -2.87 -14.48 -9.10
N LYS A 502 -1.58 -14.22 -9.10
CA LYS A 502 -1.03 -12.95 -9.55
C LYS A 502 -0.72 -13.11 -11.03
N SER A 503 -1.12 -12.14 -11.84
CA SER A 503 -0.82 -12.18 -13.26
C SER A 503 0.55 -11.57 -13.56
N VAL A 504 1.25 -12.17 -14.51
CA VAL A 504 2.40 -11.55 -15.19
C VAL A 504 2.02 -11.44 -16.65
N ASN A 505 1.97 -10.21 -17.13
CA ASN A 505 1.71 -9.93 -18.54
C ASN A 505 3.02 -9.62 -19.25
N ILE A 506 3.26 -10.28 -20.39
CA ILE A 506 4.34 -9.96 -21.31
C ILE A 506 3.72 -9.25 -22.53
N ILE A 507 4.05 -7.99 -22.71
CA ILE A 507 3.62 -7.16 -23.84
C ILE A 507 4.77 -7.13 -24.82
N ILE A 508 4.51 -7.54 -26.07
CA ILE A 508 5.48 -7.58 -27.15
C ILE A 508 5.07 -6.55 -28.20
N GLU A 509 5.97 -5.62 -28.49
CA GLU A 509 5.74 -4.58 -29.49
C GLU A 509 6.92 -4.45 -30.49
N PRO A 510 6.69 -3.87 -31.66
CA PRO A 510 7.77 -3.68 -32.63
C PRO A 510 8.81 -2.68 -32.10
N LEU A 511 10.06 -2.85 -32.50
CA LEU A 511 11.14 -1.91 -32.21
C LEU A 511 10.75 -0.46 -32.52
N SER A 512 11.22 0.46 -31.71
CA SER A 512 10.95 1.89 -31.87
C SER A 512 11.21 2.37 -33.31
N GLY A 513 10.16 2.91 -33.92
CA GLY A 513 10.16 3.37 -35.32
C GLY A 513 9.68 2.34 -36.36
N GLN A 514 9.43 1.09 -36.00
CA GLN A 514 8.77 0.09 -36.82
C GLN A 514 7.25 0.13 -36.63
N LYS A 515 6.48 -0.36 -37.59
CA LYS A 515 5.02 -0.36 -37.55
C LYS A 515 4.45 -1.75 -37.22
N SER A 516 5.24 -2.79 -37.36
CA SER A 516 4.83 -4.18 -37.17
C SER A 516 6.00 -5.02 -36.68
N LEU A 517 5.68 -6.11 -36.03
CA LEU A 517 6.62 -7.19 -35.75
C LEU A 517 7.02 -7.84 -37.09
N THR A 518 8.28 -8.25 -37.18
CA THR A 518 8.86 -8.90 -38.37
C THR A 518 9.57 -10.18 -37.96
N GLY A 519 9.70 -11.14 -38.88
CA GLY A 519 10.36 -12.40 -38.57
C GLY A 519 9.44 -13.38 -37.82
N GLU A 520 8.20 -13.55 -38.30
CA GLU A 520 7.18 -14.41 -37.65
C GLU A 520 7.71 -15.82 -37.31
N ARG A 521 8.58 -16.37 -38.15
CA ARG A 521 9.21 -17.68 -37.90
C ARG A 521 10.12 -17.67 -36.67
N ASP A 522 10.90 -16.62 -36.50
CA ASP A 522 11.82 -16.52 -35.37
C ASP A 522 11.03 -16.17 -34.12
N LEU A 523 10.00 -15.33 -34.24
CA LEU A 523 9.05 -15.05 -33.16
C LEU A 523 8.37 -16.34 -32.66
N LEU A 524 7.85 -17.20 -33.54
CA LEU A 524 7.23 -18.48 -33.15
C LEU A 524 8.23 -19.39 -32.42
N LYS A 525 9.50 -19.45 -32.82
CA LYS A 525 10.51 -20.24 -32.11
C LYS A 525 10.80 -19.68 -30.71
N GLU A 526 10.84 -18.35 -30.55
CA GLU A 526 11.04 -17.78 -29.23
C GLU A 526 9.82 -17.98 -28.33
N LEU A 527 8.60 -17.93 -28.91
CA LEU A 527 7.37 -18.24 -28.16
C LEU A 527 7.33 -19.74 -27.76
N GLU A 528 7.77 -20.66 -28.63
CA GLU A 528 7.96 -22.07 -28.29
C GLU A 528 8.94 -22.24 -27.13
N ARG A 529 10.05 -21.49 -27.14
CA ARG A 529 11.04 -21.54 -26.09
C ARG A 529 10.48 -21.04 -24.76
N ILE A 530 9.63 -19.99 -24.81
CA ILE A 530 8.92 -19.47 -23.62
C ILE A 530 7.90 -20.52 -23.14
N ASP A 531 7.07 -21.09 -23.99
CA ASP A 531 6.11 -22.14 -23.65
C ASP A 531 6.78 -23.29 -22.92
N ASN A 532 7.91 -23.77 -23.48
CA ASN A 532 8.71 -24.82 -22.84
C ASN A 532 9.33 -24.40 -21.49
N LYS A 533 9.76 -23.14 -21.34
CA LYS A 533 10.32 -22.62 -20.09
C LYS A 533 9.24 -22.50 -19.02
N LEU A 534 8.06 -21.99 -19.38
CA LEU A 534 6.90 -21.87 -18.49
C LEU A 534 6.44 -23.26 -17.99
N ALA A 535 6.44 -24.28 -18.83
CA ALA A 535 6.05 -25.65 -18.48
C ALA A 535 6.87 -26.26 -17.32
N TRP A 536 8.10 -25.78 -17.11
CA TRP A 536 9.01 -26.28 -16.08
C TRP A 536 9.22 -25.29 -14.93
N MET A 537 8.54 -24.13 -14.94
CA MET A 537 8.62 -23.16 -13.83
C MET A 537 7.75 -23.61 -12.67
N THR A 538 8.32 -23.64 -11.46
CA THR A 538 7.64 -24.10 -10.24
C THR A 538 6.41 -23.27 -9.90
N TYR A 539 6.40 -22.01 -10.32
CA TYR A 539 5.35 -21.05 -9.97
C TYR A 539 4.26 -20.87 -11.03
N VAL A 540 4.39 -21.57 -12.16
CA VAL A 540 3.39 -21.54 -13.24
C VAL A 540 2.51 -22.77 -13.13
N VAL A 541 1.20 -22.57 -13.25
CA VAL A 541 0.24 -23.69 -13.18
C VAL A 541 0.43 -24.61 -14.36
N THR A 542 0.78 -25.86 -14.08
CA THR A 542 0.89 -26.94 -15.07
C THR A 542 0.16 -28.17 -14.54
N PRO A 543 -0.76 -28.79 -15.31
CA PRO A 543 -1.45 -29.99 -14.90
C PRO A 543 -0.46 -31.15 -14.63
N GLU A 544 -0.55 -31.78 -13.48
CA GLU A 544 0.20 -33.01 -13.14
C GLU A 544 -0.44 -34.23 -13.78
N GLY A 545 0.32 -35.31 -13.91
CA GLY A 545 -0.19 -36.59 -14.40
C GLY A 545 -0.19 -36.77 -15.93
N THR A 546 0.42 -35.85 -16.67
CA THR A 546 0.60 -35.91 -18.11
C THR A 546 2.08 -36.12 -18.48
N HIS A 547 2.38 -36.84 -19.58
CA HIS A 547 3.76 -37.04 -20.04
C HIS A 547 4.38 -35.74 -20.61
N THR A 548 3.55 -34.84 -21.11
CA THR A 548 3.97 -33.55 -21.68
C THR A 548 3.26 -32.42 -20.95
N PRO A 549 3.89 -31.83 -19.90
CA PRO A 549 3.29 -30.73 -19.20
C PRO A 549 3.08 -29.53 -20.15
N ARG A 550 1.85 -28.99 -20.17
CA ARG A 550 1.51 -27.79 -20.92
C ARG A 550 1.21 -26.68 -19.93
N PRO A 551 1.91 -25.53 -19.99
CA PRO A 551 1.62 -24.41 -19.09
C PRO A 551 0.26 -23.83 -19.40
N SER A 552 -0.47 -23.43 -18.34
CA SER A 552 -1.75 -22.72 -18.48
C SER A 552 -1.48 -21.22 -18.54
N TYR A 553 -1.62 -20.62 -19.73
CA TYR A 553 -1.52 -19.17 -19.93
C TYR A 553 -2.26 -18.74 -21.19
N ASP A 554 -2.66 -17.48 -21.24
CA ASP A 554 -3.24 -16.85 -22.40
C ASP A 554 -2.16 -16.20 -23.27
N GLY A 555 -2.15 -16.47 -24.59
CA GLY A 555 -1.18 -15.91 -25.53
C GLY A 555 -1.35 -16.45 -26.95
N ILE A 556 -0.68 -15.83 -27.91
CA ILE A 556 -0.77 -16.21 -29.33
C ILE A 556 -0.33 -17.68 -29.55
N TYR A 557 0.64 -18.19 -28.84
CA TYR A 557 1.19 -19.52 -29.05
C TYR A 557 0.20 -20.65 -28.67
N PRO A 558 -0.38 -20.67 -27.43
CA PRO A 558 -1.44 -21.62 -27.11
C PRO A 558 -2.71 -21.39 -27.96
N LEU A 559 -3.05 -20.14 -28.30
CA LEU A 559 -4.18 -19.85 -29.17
C LEU A 559 -4.05 -20.53 -30.55
N LEU A 560 -2.89 -20.43 -31.20
CA LEU A 560 -2.63 -21.07 -32.50
C LEU A 560 -2.62 -22.59 -32.35
N ARG A 561 -2.04 -23.15 -31.27
CA ARG A 561 -2.04 -24.58 -31.00
C ARG A 561 -3.46 -25.12 -30.91
N ASP A 562 -4.29 -24.49 -30.09
CA ASP A 562 -5.69 -24.88 -29.88
C ASP A 562 -6.49 -24.80 -31.18
N ALA A 563 -6.30 -23.72 -31.97
CA ALA A 563 -6.99 -23.54 -33.24
C ALA A 563 -6.62 -24.61 -34.29
N ILE A 564 -5.34 -24.98 -34.34
CA ILE A 564 -4.85 -26.04 -35.26
C ILE A 564 -5.32 -27.43 -34.79
N GLU A 565 -5.31 -27.70 -33.47
CA GLU A 565 -5.82 -28.97 -32.93
C GLU A 565 -7.34 -29.10 -33.13
N ALA A 566 -8.08 -27.99 -33.07
CA ALA A 566 -9.52 -27.96 -33.34
C ALA A 566 -9.89 -28.13 -34.84
N ASP A 567 -9.03 -27.64 -35.75
CA ASP A 567 -9.22 -27.73 -37.19
C ASP A 567 -7.88 -27.87 -37.92
N GLU A 568 -7.51 -29.11 -38.28
CA GLU A 568 -6.26 -29.38 -39.00
C GLU A 568 -6.19 -28.62 -40.33
N THR A 569 -7.33 -28.38 -41.00
CA THR A 569 -7.37 -27.64 -42.27
C THR A 569 -7.05 -26.15 -42.10
N PHE A 570 -7.26 -25.59 -40.92
CA PHE A 570 -6.81 -24.23 -40.55
C PHE A 570 -5.27 -24.15 -40.60
N GLY A 571 -4.56 -25.09 -39.98
CA GLY A 571 -3.11 -25.15 -40.02
C GLY A 571 -2.57 -25.31 -41.45
N GLU A 572 -3.19 -26.16 -42.28
CA GLU A 572 -2.78 -26.36 -43.68
C GLU A 572 -2.93 -25.07 -44.51
N ARG A 573 -4.01 -24.27 -44.31
CA ARG A 573 -4.24 -23.03 -45.02
C ARG A 573 -3.17 -21.95 -44.73
N HIS A 574 -2.64 -21.96 -43.53
CA HIS A 574 -1.65 -20.95 -43.06
C HIS A 574 -0.25 -21.50 -42.96
N HIS A 575 0.07 -22.65 -43.51
CA HIS A 575 1.37 -23.32 -43.46
C HIS A 575 1.90 -23.49 -42.01
N LEU A 576 0.99 -23.76 -41.08
CA LEU A 576 1.26 -24.04 -39.67
C LEU A 576 0.86 -25.51 -39.37
N GLY A 577 1.44 -26.08 -38.30
CA GLY A 577 1.09 -27.40 -37.79
C GLY A 577 1.53 -27.59 -36.34
N VAL A 578 0.94 -28.58 -35.67
CA VAL A 578 1.36 -29.00 -34.33
C VAL A 578 2.18 -30.27 -34.45
N PHE A 579 3.43 -30.28 -33.95
CA PHE A 579 4.38 -31.37 -34.00
C PHE A 579 4.85 -31.71 -32.59
N ASP A 580 4.53 -32.86 -32.07
CA ASP A 580 4.81 -33.23 -30.67
C ASP A 580 4.33 -32.21 -29.65
N GLY A 581 3.15 -31.57 -29.92
CA GLY A 581 2.57 -30.55 -29.06
C GLY A 581 3.09 -29.11 -29.28
N ALA A 582 4.10 -28.93 -30.15
CA ALA A 582 4.67 -27.62 -30.47
C ALA A 582 4.10 -27.08 -31.80
N VAL A 583 3.79 -25.77 -31.81
CA VAL A 583 3.39 -25.06 -33.05
C VAL A 583 4.61 -24.81 -33.90
N GLY A 584 4.59 -25.30 -35.12
CA GLY A 584 5.68 -25.14 -36.09
C GLY A 584 5.20 -24.74 -37.47
N VAL A 585 6.15 -24.35 -38.31
CA VAL A 585 5.89 -23.97 -39.70
C VAL A 585 6.03 -25.18 -40.63
N THR A 586 5.14 -25.31 -41.62
CA THR A 586 5.18 -26.34 -42.64
C THR A 586 5.84 -25.89 -43.94
N ASN A 587 5.96 -26.78 -44.92
CA ASN A 587 6.51 -26.44 -46.24
C ASN A 587 5.62 -25.42 -46.93
N GLY A 588 6.23 -24.32 -47.39
CA GLY A 588 5.52 -23.25 -48.09
C GLY A 588 5.29 -21.99 -47.24
N PHE A 589 5.63 -22.04 -45.92
CA PHE A 589 5.51 -20.89 -45.05
C PHE A 589 6.22 -19.66 -45.59
N VAL A 590 5.50 -18.54 -45.60
CA VAL A 590 5.98 -17.19 -45.95
C VAL A 590 5.66 -16.18 -44.84
N GLU A 591 6.42 -15.11 -44.76
CA GLU A 591 6.14 -14.02 -43.83
C GLU A 591 4.72 -13.44 -44.09
N GLY A 592 3.94 -13.27 -43.03
CA GLY A 592 2.53 -12.90 -43.08
C GLY A 592 1.53 -14.06 -42.94
N ASP A 593 2.01 -15.32 -42.90
CA ASP A 593 1.11 -16.48 -42.73
C ASP A 593 0.52 -16.52 -41.32
N VAL A 594 1.31 -16.15 -40.27
CA VAL A 594 0.82 -16.04 -38.89
C VAL A 594 -0.18 -14.90 -38.79
N ALA A 595 0.12 -13.72 -39.35
CA ALA A 595 -0.81 -12.60 -39.35
C ALA A 595 -2.12 -12.95 -40.10
N SER A 596 -2.04 -13.72 -41.18
CA SER A 596 -3.21 -14.23 -41.91
C SER A 596 -4.04 -15.22 -41.10
N ALA A 597 -3.39 -16.11 -40.33
CA ALA A 597 -4.08 -17.02 -39.43
C ALA A 597 -4.83 -16.25 -38.33
N ILE A 598 -4.17 -15.25 -37.74
CA ILE A 598 -4.80 -14.37 -36.74
C ILE A 598 -5.96 -13.55 -37.33
N ALA A 599 -5.82 -13.05 -38.56
CA ALA A 599 -6.90 -12.32 -39.24
C ALA A 599 -8.13 -13.23 -39.50
N GLU A 600 -7.94 -14.49 -39.78
CA GLU A 600 -9.02 -15.49 -39.88
C GLU A 600 -9.68 -15.71 -38.53
N LEU A 601 -8.91 -15.92 -37.44
CA LEU A 601 -9.44 -16.12 -36.10
C LEU A 601 -10.20 -14.90 -35.57
N LEU A 602 -9.77 -13.70 -35.89
CA LEU A 602 -10.44 -12.44 -35.47
C LEU A 602 -11.84 -12.28 -36.09
N THR A 603 -12.18 -13.08 -37.08
CA THR A 603 -13.51 -13.07 -37.75
C THR A 603 -14.30 -14.36 -37.48
N ASP A 604 -13.79 -15.25 -36.64
CA ASP A 604 -14.42 -16.54 -36.34
C ASP A 604 -15.23 -16.46 -35.06
N ASP A 605 -16.57 -16.38 -35.22
CA ASP A 605 -17.53 -16.32 -34.13
C ASP A 605 -17.84 -17.69 -33.50
N ARG A 606 -17.21 -18.78 -33.95
CA ARG A 606 -17.38 -20.10 -33.32
C ARG A 606 -16.79 -20.08 -31.93
N ILE A 607 -17.41 -20.80 -31.01
CA ILE A 607 -16.91 -20.92 -29.63
C ILE A 607 -15.56 -21.61 -29.66
N GLY A 608 -14.51 -20.90 -29.28
CA GLY A 608 -13.14 -21.36 -29.20
C GLY A 608 -12.71 -21.72 -27.79
N GLU A 609 -13.50 -21.36 -26.80
CA GLU A 609 -13.27 -21.71 -25.40
C GLU A 609 -14.62 -22.03 -24.73
N PRO A 610 -15.04 -23.30 -24.74
CA PRO A 610 -16.37 -23.70 -24.29
C PRO A 610 -16.65 -23.32 -22.82
N ILE A 611 -15.67 -23.44 -21.93
CA ILE A 611 -15.84 -23.19 -20.48
C ILE A 611 -16.20 -21.74 -20.21
N ARG A 612 -15.51 -20.79 -20.88
CA ARG A 612 -15.80 -19.34 -20.75
C ARG A 612 -16.84 -18.85 -21.73
N GLY A 613 -17.20 -19.65 -22.71
CA GLY A 613 -18.14 -19.30 -23.78
C GLY A 613 -17.59 -18.28 -24.79
N LYS A 614 -16.27 -18.06 -24.82
CA LYS A 614 -15.63 -17.09 -25.73
C LYS A 614 -15.44 -17.66 -27.14
N SER A 615 -15.74 -16.85 -28.13
CA SER A 615 -15.44 -17.15 -29.53
C SER A 615 -13.93 -17.07 -29.82
N TRP A 616 -13.52 -17.66 -30.96
CA TRP A 616 -12.13 -17.50 -31.44
C TRP A 616 -11.80 -16.02 -31.67
N ALA A 617 -12.75 -15.24 -32.18
CA ALA A 617 -12.56 -13.81 -32.40
C ALA A 617 -12.29 -13.05 -31.07
N GLU A 618 -13.08 -13.32 -30.05
CA GLU A 618 -12.89 -12.70 -28.73
C GLU A 618 -11.56 -13.11 -28.08
N ARG A 619 -11.23 -14.42 -28.07
CA ARG A 619 -9.94 -14.90 -27.55
C ARG A 619 -8.77 -14.23 -28.26
N THR A 620 -8.82 -14.14 -29.59
CA THR A 620 -7.74 -13.58 -30.41
C THR A 620 -7.60 -12.07 -30.17
N ALA A 621 -8.70 -11.34 -30.15
CA ALA A 621 -8.70 -9.88 -29.93
C ALA A 621 -8.09 -9.47 -28.59
N MET A 622 -8.19 -10.31 -27.56
CA MET A 622 -7.61 -10.06 -26.25
C MET A 622 -6.08 -10.27 -26.20
N GLN A 623 -5.51 -10.95 -27.17
CA GLN A 623 -4.11 -11.40 -27.13
C GLN A 623 -3.27 -10.81 -28.27
N VAL A 624 -3.88 -10.45 -29.38
CA VAL A 624 -3.17 -10.05 -30.59
C VAL A 624 -3.84 -8.85 -31.27
N ALA A 625 -3.05 -7.84 -31.60
CA ALA A 625 -3.48 -6.77 -32.49
C ALA A 625 -2.67 -6.77 -33.78
N LEU A 626 -3.38 -6.68 -34.90
CA LEU A 626 -2.78 -6.53 -36.22
C LEU A 626 -2.54 -5.05 -36.57
N THR A 627 -1.74 -4.82 -37.59
CA THR A 627 -1.64 -3.51 -38.23
C THR A 627 -3.01 -3.07 -38.79
N PRO A 628 -3.29 -1.77 -38.98
CA PRO A 628 -4.59 -1.30 -39.47
C PRO A 628 -5.02 -1.85 -40.81
N ASP A 629 -4.08 -2.35 -41.62
CA ASP A 629 -4.34 -3.03 -42.91
C ASP A 629 -4.52 -4.55 -42.76
N GLY A 630 -4.42 -5.08 -41.54
CA GLY A 630 -4.61 -6.51 -41.24
C GLY A 630 -3.51 -7.43 -41.76
N THR A 631 -2.38 -6.92 -42.21
CA THR A 631 -1.36 -7.70 -42.95
C THR A 631 -0.18 -8.17 -42.11
N ALA A 632 -0.01 -7.63 -40.93
CA ALA A 632 1.13 -7.98 -40.05
C ALA A 632 0.77 -7.88 -38.56
N LEU A 633 1.48 -8.62 -37.73
CA LEU A 633 1.37 -8.55 -36.28
C LEU A 633 1.90 -7.20 -35.76
N ARG A 634 1.16 -6.57 -34.85
CA ARG A 634 1.57 -5.31 -34.26
C ARG A 634 1.86 -5.41 -32.78
N TYR A 635 0.93 -5.89 -31.99
CA TYR A 635 1.08 -6.08 -30.55
C TYR A 635 0.65 -7.49 -30.15
N LEU A 636 1.37 -8.07 -29.21
CA LEU A 636 1.00 -9.34 -28.60
C LEU A 636 0.96 -9.17 -27.09
N ARG A 637 -0.01 -9.82 -26.46
CA ARG A 637 -0.08 -9.94 -24.99
C ARG A 637 -0.06 -11.43 -24.62
N MET A 638 0.80 -11.76 -23.68
CA MET A 638 0.78 -13.05 -23.01
C MET A 638 0.44 -12.79 -21.55
N SER A 639 -0.53 -13.50 -20.98
CA SER A 639 -0.92 -13.40 -19.58
C SER A 639 -0.70 -14.75 -18.90
N VAL A 640 0.22 -14.77 -17.97
CA VAL A 640 0.64 -15.98 -17.23
C VAL A 640 0.18 -15.83 -15.79
N ASP A 641 -0.65 -16.75 -15.32
CA ASP A 641 -1.05 -16.81 -13.93
C ASP A 641 0.02 -17.55 -13.14
N VAL A 642 0.52 -16.92 -12.07
CA VAL A 642 1.61 -17.41 -11.23
C VAL A 642 1.22 -17.40 -9.76
N THR A 643 1.78 -18.34 -8.99
CA THR A 643 1.58 -18.44 -7.55
C THR A 643 2.78 -17.83 -6.83
N ALA A 644 2.57 -16.78 -6.02
CA ALA A 644 3.60 -16.17 -5.18
C ALA A 644 3.04 -15.93 -3.78
N GLN A 645 3.62 -16.59 -2.79
CA GLN A 645 3.15 -16.55 -1.40
C GLN A 645 3.70 -15.36 -0.61
N ASN A 646 4.88 -14.87 -0.99
CA ASN A 646 5.58 -13.83 -0.25
C ASN A 646 6.41 -12.92 -1.18
N SER A 647 6.95 -11.85 -0.61
CA SER A 647 7.75 -10.85 -1.33
C SER A 647 9.03 -11.44 -1.95
N GLU A 648 9.64 -12.45 -1.33
CA GLU A 648 10.86 -13.10 -1.85
C GLU A 648 10.56 -13.90 -3.11
N GLU A 649 9.47 -14.65 -3.12
CA GLU A 649 8.99 -15.39 -4.31
C GLU A 649 8.57 -14.42 -5.42
N THR A 650 7.83 -13.36 -5.08
CA THR A 650 7.48 -12.29 -6.02
C THR A 650 8.71 -11.74 -6.75
N ALA A 651 9.78 -11.43 -6.01
CA ALA A 651 11.02 -10.93 -6.59
C ALA A 651 11.71 -11.97 -7.49
N LYS A 652 11.76 -13.25 -7.07
CA LYS A 652 12.36 -14.33 -7.86
C LYS A 652 11.60 -14.58 -9.17
N ILE A 653 10.28 -14.56 -9.11
CA ILE A 653 9.44 -14.72 -10.30
C ILE A 653 9.66 -13.54 -11.25
N ALA A 654 9.62 -12.31 -10.73
CA ALA A 654 9.86 -11.12 -11.53
C ALA A 654 11.23 -11.13 -12.21
N GLU A 655 12.30 -11.60 -11.52
CA GLU A 655 13.63 -11.77 -12.09
C GLU A 655 13.62 -12.79 -13.22
N GLN A 656 12.98 -13.96 -13.04
CA GLN A 656 12.88 -15.02 -14.07
C GLN A 656 12.14 -14.54 -15.32
N PHE A 657 11.04 -13.77 -15.14
CA PHE A 657 10.32 -13.20 -16.27
C PHE A 657 11.12 -12.08 -16.95
N THR A 658 11.87 -11.28 -16.19
CA THR A 658 12.77 -10.26 -16.74
C THR A 658 13.84 -10.90 -17.63
N ASP A 659 14.50 -11.99 -17.17
CA ASP A 659 15.45 -12.74 -17.97
C ASP A 659 14.81 -13.33 -19.24
N MET A 660 13.53 -13.74 -19.13
CA MET A 660 12.78 -14.28 -20.25
C MET A 660 12.46 -13.22 -21.30
N THR A 661 12.13 -11.98 -20.90
CA THR A 661 11.88 -10.87 -21.83
C THR A 661 13.15 -10.44 -22.54
N VAL A 662 14.28 -10.38 -21.84
CA VAL A 662 15.61 -10.07 -22.46
C VAL A 662 15.96 -11.12 -23.50
N ASP A 663 15.81 -12.41 -23.19
CA ASP A 663 16.03 -13.50 -24.13
C ASP A 663 15.09 -13.38 -25.37
N LEU A 664 13.83 -12.98 -25.14
CA LEU A 664 12.83 -12.81 -26.20
C LEU A 664 13.22 -11.65 -27.13
N GLU A 665 13.58 -10.49 -26.60
CA GLU A 665 13.99 -9.30 -27.37
C GLU A 665 15.18 -9.61 -28.30
N ASP A 666 16.18 -10.31 -27.76
CA ASP A 666 17.36 -10.74 -28.54
C ASP A 666 17.00 -11.70 -29.67
N GLY A 667 16.00 -12.58 -29.47
CA GLY A 667 15.59 -13.58 -30.44
C GLY A 667 14.61 -13.08 -31.48
N CYS A 668 13.62 -12.27 -31.13
CA CYS A 668 12.59 -11.78 -32.05
C CYS A 668 12.94 -10.43 -32.71
N GLY A 669 13.92 -9.68 -32.21
CA GLY A 669 14.16 -8.31 -32.65
C GLY A 669 12.96 -7.39 -32.40
N CYS A 670 12.34 -7.53 -31.25
CA CYS A 670 11.17 -6.79 -30.78
C CYS A 670 11.45 -6.11 -29.44
N GLU A 671 10.56 -5.32 -28.91
CA GLU A 671 10.58 -4.80 -27.55
C GLU A 671 9.57 -5.60 -26.70
N ALA A 672 9.95 -5.97 -25.48
CA ALA A 672 9.10 -6.72 -24.56
C ALA A 672 9.05 -6.07 -23.20
N TYR A 673 7.85 -5.90 -22.65
CA TYR A 673 7.62 -5.25 -21.36
C TYR A 673 6.85 -6.18 -20.43
N LEU A 674 7.18 -6.11 -19.16
CA LEU A 674 6.47 -6.83 -18.10
C LEU A 674 5.49 -5.92 -17.39
N SER A 675 4.25 -6.36 -17.27
CA SER A 675 3.20 -5.72 -16.48
C SER A 675 2.39 -6.78 -15.69
N GLY A 676 1.30 -6.36 -15.07
CA GLY A 676 0.45 -7.23 -14.27
C GLY A 676 0.74 -7.14 -12.77
N ASP A 677 -0.14 -7.76 -11.97
CA ASP A 677 -0.19 -7.56 -10.51
C ASP A 677 1.11 -7.95 -9.79
N LEU A 678 1.76 -9.06 -10.22
CA LEU A 678 3.02 -9.48 -9.63
C LEU A 678 4.14 -8.46 -9.87
N ILE A 679 4.24 -7.95 -11.10
CA ILE A 679 5.27 -6.98 -11.47
C ILE A 679 5.02 -5.65 -10.76
N LEU A 680 3.76 -5.24 -10.65
CA LEU A 680 3.35 -4.04 -9.91
C LEU A 680 3.79 -4.14 -8.44
N VAL A 681 3.51 -5.25 -7.76
CA VAL A 681 3.95 -5.49 -6.37
C VAL A 681 5.49 -5.46 -6.28
N ASN A 682 6.20 -6.11 -7.21
CA ASN A 682 7.67 -6.10 -7.24
C ASN A 682 8.24 -4.68 -7.44
N ASN A 683 7.61 -3.85 -8.29
CA ASN A 683 8.01 -2.47 -8.51
C ASN A 683 7.78 -1.60 -7.26
N VAL A 684 6.69 -1.84 -6.52
CA VAL A 684 6.46 -1.18 -5.23
C VAL A 684 7.54 -1.59 -4.22
N LEU A 685 7.82 -2.89 -4.06
CA LEU A 685 8.85 -3.41 -3.15
C LEU A 685 10.23 -2.80 -3.44
N SER A 686 10.65 -2.80 -4.69
CA SER A 686 11.93 -2.20 -5.10
C SER A 686 11.95 -0.68 -4.86
N GLY A 687 10.83 -0.01 -5.15
CA GLY A 687 10.63 1.41 -4.89
C GLY A 687 10.71 1.77 -3.41
N LEU A 688 10.22 0.91 -2.51
CA LEU A 688 10.33 1.09 -1.07
C LEU A 688 11.80 1.10 -0.63
N VAL A 689 12.59 0.12 -1.06
CA VAL A 689 14.03 0.05 -0.69
C VAL A 689 14.80 1.28 -1.16
N VAL A 690 14.58 1.73 -2.39
CA VAL A 690 15.20 2.96 -2.93
C VAL A 690 14.77 4.17 -2.11
N SER A 691 13.47 4.30 -1.83
CA SER A 691 12.91 5.41 -1.04
C SER A 691 13.56 5.54 0.34
N GLN A 692 13.80 4.42 1.02
CA GLN A 692 14.42 4.41 2.35
C GLN A 692 15.82 5.04 2.32
N VAL A 693 16.65 4.59 1.38
CA VAL A 693 18.05 5.06 1.29
C VAL A 693 18.09 6.53 0.91
N GLU A 694 17.36 6.92 -0.12
CA GLU A 694 17.37 8.28 -0.64
C GLU A 694 16.78 9.29 0.33
N SER A 695 15.61 9.02 0.93
CA SER A 695 14.96 9.92 1.87
C SER A 695 15.78 10.09 3.15
N THR A 696 16.38 9.02 3.66
CA THR A 696 17.23 9.06 4.85
C THR A 696 18.52 9.86 4.59
N ALA A 697 19.21 9.60 3.47
CA ALA A 697 20.43 10.32 3.09
C ALA A 697 20.15 11.81 2.86
N PHE A 698 19.06 12.14 2.16
CA PHE A 698 18.65 13.52 1.92
C PHE A 698 18.30 14.23 3.23
N SER A 699 17.50 13.62 4.09
CA SER A 699 17.12 14.17 5.39
C SER A 699 18.33 14.46 6.29
N LEU A 700 19.28 13.54 6.38
CA LEU A 700 20.55 13.74 7.09
C LEU A 700 21.39 14.87 6.47
N GLY A 701 21.51 14.88 5.15
CA GLY A 701 22.29 15.91 4.43
C GLY A 701 21.73 17.31 4.62
N VAL A 702 20.43 17.50 4.40
CA VAL A 702 19.77 18.80 4.62
C VAL A 702 19.84 19.22 6.08
N SER A 703 19.60 18.31 7.02
CA SER A 703 19.70 18.60 8.45
C SER A 703 21.12 19.06 8.82
N LEU A 704 22.14 18.43 8.30
CA LEU A 704 23.53 18.85 8.52
C LEU A 704 23.81 20.23 7.92
N ILE A 705 23.36 20.52 6.70
CA ILE A 705 23.51 21.83 6.06
C ILE A 705 22.85 22.91 6.90
N VAL A 706 21.62 22.67 7.36
CA VAL A 706 20.87 23.62 8.21
C VAL A 706 21.60 23.86 9.54
N LEU A 707 22.12 22.79 10.16
CA LEU A 707 22.92 22.91 11.39
C LEU A 707 24.22 23.69 11.16
N VAL A 708 24.94 23.43 10.08
CA VAL A 708 26.18 24.17 9.75
C VAL A 708 25.87 25.66 9.50
N ALA A 709 24.77 25.96 8.79
CA ALA A 709 24.32 27.33 8.59
C ALA A 709 24.00 28.06 9.90
N LEU A 710 23.41 27.33 10.88
CA LEU A 710 23.10 27.85 12.21
C LEU A 710 24.33 28.05 13.08
N THR A 711 25.15 27.03 13.26
CA THR A 711 26.30 27.01 14.15
C THR A 711 27.50 27.74 13.57
N ARG A 712 27.51 27.88 12.22
CA ARG A 712 28.65 28.36 11.43
C ARG A 712 29.94 27.56 11.66
N ARG A 713 29.80 26.35 12.19
CA ARG A 713 30.93 25.43 12.49
C ARG A 713 30.50 24.00 12.23
N ILE A 714 31.36 23.22 11.58
CA ILE A 714 31.08 21.80 11.27
C ILE A 714 31.13 20.94 12.54
N GLY A 715 32.09 21.16 13.44
CA GLY A 715 32.26 20.36 14.66
C GLY A 715 31.01 20.30 15.54
N PRO A 716 30.49 21.45 16.04
CA PRO A 716 29.23 21.47 16.81
C PRO A 716 28.05 20.88 16.04
N SER A 717 27.94 21.08 14.72
CA SER A 717 26.87 20.51 13.90
C SER A 717 26.89 18.97 13.91
N LEU A 718 28.07 18.37 13.80
CA LEU A 718 28.24 16.92 13.91
C LEU A 718 27.90 16.38 15.31
N VAL A 719 28.24 17.13 16.35
CA VAL A 719 27.89 16.76 17.74
C VAL A 719 26.35 16.79 17.95
N ILE A 720 25.65 17.74 17.33
CA ILE A 720 24.18 17.87 17.44
C ILE A 720 23.46 16.77 16.66
N ILE A 721 23.95 16.41 15.46
CA ILE A 721 23.28 15.43 14.60
C ILE A 721 23.56 13.98 15.02
N LEU A 722 24.67 13.71 15.72
CA LEU A 722 25.07 12.35 16.12
C LEU A 722 23.99 11.60 16.92
N PRO A 723 23.38 12.17 18.00
CA PRO A 723 22.31 11.50 18.73
C PRO A 723 21.13 11.11 17.86
N VAL A 724 20.86 11.90 16.82
CA VAL A 724 19.75 11.68 15.89
C VAL A 724 20.01 10.48 14.97
N GLY A 725 21.24 10.39 14.43
CA GLY A 725 21.65 9.21 13.66
C GLY A 725 21.63 7.92 14.48
N LEU A 726 22.05 8.00 15.76
CA LEU A 726 21.98 6.87 16.70
C LEU A 726 20.53 6.47 16.97
N ALA A 727 19.60 7.44 17.11
CA ALA A 727 18.18 7.18 17.28
C ALA A 727 17.60 6.42 16.09
N GLY A 728 17.94 6.81 14.86
CA GLY A 728 17.54 6.09 13.66
C GLY A 728 17.98 4.62 13.69
N SER A 729 19.25 4.35 14.02
CA SER A 729 19.74 2.97 14.16
C SER A 729 18.98 2.18 15.22
N TRP A 730 18.67 2.79 16.38
CA TRP A 730 17.94 2.12 17.46
C TRP A 730 16.48 1.82 17.07
N VAL A 731 15.85 2.69 16.29
CA VAL A 731 14.49 2.47 15.77
C VAL A 731 14.47 1.24 14.87
N VAL A 732 15.41 1.17 13.91
CA VAL A 732 15.55 0.03 13.01
C VAL A 732 15.78 -1.29 13.77
N GLY A 733 16.66 -1.26 14.80
CA GLY A 733 16.86 -2.43 15.64
C GLY A 733 15.64 -2.79 16.49
N ALA A 734 14.85 -1.82 16.93
CA ALA A 734 13.60 -2.07 17.64
C ALA A 734 12.55 -2.70 16.73
N MET A 735 12.45 -2.26 15.45
CA MET A 735 11.59 -2.89 14.45
C MET A 735 11.94 -4.36 14.29
N ALA A 736 13.23 -4.68 14.10
CA ALA A 736 13.68 -6.07 13.97
C ALA A 736 13.33 -6.93 15.20
N ILE A 737 13.49 -6.40 16.41
CA ILE A 737 13.13 -7.12 17.64
C ILE A 737 11.63 -7.34 17.78
N LEU A 738 10.82 -6.40 17.31
CA LEU A 738 9.36 -6.46 17.37
C LEU A 738 8.73 -7.24 16.22
N GLY A 739 9.53 -7.67 15.22
CA GLY A 739 9.03 -8.33 14.02
C GLY A 739 8.23 -7.42 13.11
N ILE A 740 8.53 -6.11 13.11
CA ILE A 740 7.87 -5.12 12.25
C ILE A 740 8.72 -4.92 11.01
N ASN A 741 8.22 -5.34 9.85
CA ASN A 741 8.89 -5.23 8.56
C ASN A 741 8.81 -3.80 7.98
N TRP A 742 9.64 -3.55 6.96
CA TRP A 742 9.53 -2.35 6.17
C TRP A 742 8.29 -2.40 5.30
N ASN A 743 7.33 -1.54 5.59
CA ASN A 743 6.13 -1.31 4.77
C ASN A 743 6.09 0.14 4.28
N VAL A 744 5.05 0.51 3.54
CA VAL A 744 4.91 1.85 2.93
C VAL A 744 5.03 2.99 3.93
N LEU A 745 4.51 2.85 5.15
CA LEU A 745 4.62 3.90 6.18
C LEU A 745 5.89 3.78 7.03
N THR A 746 6.29 2.55 7.39
CA THR A 746 7.45 2.36 8.27
C THR A 746 8.77 2.73 7.57
N ILE A 747 8.82 2.64 6.24
CA ILE A 747 10.01 3.02 5.46
C ILE A 747 10.40 4.50 5.67
N MET A 748 9.45 5.36 5.95
CA MET A 748 9.70 6.79 6.17
C MET A 748 10.17 7.12 7.58
N ILE A 749 10.10 6.17 8.51
CA ILE A 749 10.35 6.46 9.94
C ILE A 749 11.79 6.89 10.20
N THR A 750 12.75 6.41 9.42
CA THR A 750 14.15 6.86 9.57
C THR A 750 14.31 8.34 9.24
N ALA A 751 13.71 8.82 8.14
CA ALA A 751 13.69 10.23 7.78
C ALA A 751 12.89 11.06 8.80
N LEU A 752 11.76 10.54 9.27
CA LEU A 752 10.95 11.12 10.32
C LEU A 752 11.72 11.24 11.64
N THR A 753 12.45 10.18 12.03
CA THR A 753 13.30 10.17 13.23
C THR A 753 14.35 11.28 13.18
N ILE A 754 14.94 11.51 12.01
CA ILE A 754 15.91 12.59 11.80
C ILE A 754 15.21 13.94 11.95
N GLY A 755 14.08 14.13 11.29
CA GLY A 755 13.34 15.40 11.33
C GLY A 755 12.85 15.78 12.71
N LEU A 756 12.33 14.83 13.49
CA LEU A 756 11.83 15.06 14.85
C LEU A 756 12.94 15.07 15.91
N GLY A 757 13.91 14.18 15.76
CA GLY A 757 14.98 14.04 16.73
C GLY A 757 15.92 15.22 16.79
N ILE A 758 16.12 15.90 15.65
CA ILE A 758 17.02 17.05 15.59
C ILE A 758 16.52 18.24 16.42
N ASP A 759 15.21 18.38 16.57
CA ASP A 759 14.58 19.45 17.35
C ASP A 759 15.00 19.40 18.82
N TYR A 760 14.95 18.21 19.40
CA TYR A 760 15.38 18.02 20.80
C TYR A 760 16.88 18.37 20.98
N SER A 761 17.71 17.95 20.03
CA SER A 761 19.13 18.23 20.03
C SER A 761 19.43 19.72 19.88
N ILE A 762 18.73 20.44 18.99
CA ILE A 762 18.87 21.88 18.79
C ILE A 762 18.47 22.65 20.05
N HIS A 763 17.36 22.31 20.69
CA HIS A 763 16.89 22.96 21.90
C HIS A 763 17.86 22.77 23.08
N VAL A 764 18.39 21.55 23.27
CA VAL A 764 19.40 21.22 24.28
C VAL A 764 20.68 22.01 24.05
N TRP A 765 21.21 21.95 22.81
CA TRP A 765 22.43 22.68 22.44
C TRP A 765 22.28 24.20 22.61
N ARG A 766 21.21 24.77 22.06
CA ARG A 766 21.00 26.23 22.08
C ARG A 766 20.85 26.76 23.50
N ARG A 767 20.13 26.06 24.36
CA ARG A 767 19.99 26.46 25.78
C ARG A 767 21.30 26.37 26.54
N PHE A 768 22.07 25.31 26.32
CA PHE A 768 23.39 25.15 26.88
C PHE A 768 24.31 26.28 26.45
N GLU A 769 24.37 26.63 25.17
CA GLU A 769 25.17 27.72 24.64
C GLU A 769 24.81 29.08 25.29
N VAL A 770 23.50 29.41 25.32
CA VAL A 770 23.02 30.65 25.95
C VAL A 770 23.43 30.74 27.43
N ASN A 771 23.31 29.65 28.16
CA ASN A 771 23.72 29.61 29.56
C ASN A 771 25.23 29.80 29.72
N ARG A 772 26.02 29.23 28.81
CA ARG A 772 27.47 29.41 28.74
C ARG A 772 27.87 30.87 28.44
N ASP A 773 27.17 31.50 27.49
CA ASP A 773 27.39 32.91 27.13
C ASP A 773 27.05 33.86 28.30
N GLN A 774 26.15 33.45 29.19
CA GLN A 774 25.87 34.15 30.46
C GLN A 774 26.91 33.96 31.53
N GLY A 775 27.98 33.19 31.25
CA GLY A 775 29.11 32.98 32.19
C GLY A 775 28.94 31.82 33.16
N LEU A 776 27.90 30.98 32.99
CA LEU A 776 27.72 29.81 33.85
C LEU A 776 28.79 28.75 33.58
N GLY A 777 29.24 28.04 34.60
CA GLY A 777 30.09 26.87 34.47
C GLY A 777 29.41 25.75 33.67
N THR A 778 30.22 24.82 33.10
CA THR A 778 29.66 23.75 32.23
C THR A 778 28.51 22.97 32.87
N TRP A 779 28.71 22.55 34.13
CA TRP A 779 27.70 21.74 34.85
C TRP A 779 26.52 22.57 35.38
N ASP A 780 26.75 23.86 35.72
CA ASP A 780 25.67 24.78 36.10
C ASP A 780 24.82 25.14 34.87
N ALA A 781 25.44 25.31 33.70
CA ALA A 781 24.75 25.53 32.44
C ALA A 781 23.89 24.32 32.05
N MET A 782 24.38 23.11 32.32
CA MET A 782 23.61 21.86 32.09
C MET A 782 22.46 21.72 33.06
N ARG A 783 22.68 22.00 34.35
CA ARG A 783 21.62 21.96 35.37
C ARG A 783 20.46 22.89 34.99
N GLU A 784 20.79 24.12 34.61
CA GLU A 784 19.80 25.10 34.20
C GLU A 784 19.09 24.70 32.89
N MET A 785 19.81 24.07 31.95
CA MET A 785 19.24 23.49 30.72
C MET A 785 18.23 22.38 31.09
N TYR A 786 18.60 21.41 31.96
CA TYR A 786 17.67 20.34 32.37
C TYR A 786 16.44 20.86 33.11
N SER A 787 16.62 21.87 33.99
CA SER A 787 15.51 22.42 34.78
C SER A 787 14.48 23.20 33.95
N THR A 788 14.92 23.81 32.87
CA THR A 788 14.08 24.67 32.01
C THR A 788 13.70 23.96 30.72
N THR A 789 14.66 23.73 29.85
CA THR A 789 14.43 23.16 28.51
C THR A 789 14.15 21.65 28.58
N GLY A 790 14.88 20.90 29.43
CA GLY A 790 14.63 19.46 29.59
C GLY A 790 13.21 19.15 30.04
N ALA A 791 12.67 19.95 30.99
CA ALA A 791 11.27 19.80 31.40
C ALA A 791 10.25 20.11 30.29
N SER A 792 10.57 21.08 29.42
CA SER A 792 9.73 21.38 28.25
C SER A 792 9.76 20.24 27.22
N LEU A 793 10.96 19.73 26.94
CA LEU A 793 11.13 18.62 25.99
C LEU A 793 10.45 17.34 26.46
N LEU A 794 10.50 17.01 27.75
CA LEU A 794 9.78 15.85 28.29
C LEU A 794 8.25 15.97 28.09
N MET A 795 7.71 17.18 28.27
CA MET A 795 6.28 17.38 28.03
C MET A 795 5.93 17.35 26.55
N SER A 796 6.71 18.01 25.72
CA SER A 796 6.59 18.06 24.28
C SER A 796 6.69 16.65 23.68
N ALA A 797 7.77 15.92 23.95
CA ALA A 797 7.89 14.54 23.48
C ALA A 797 6.79 13.62 24.02
N GLY A 798 6.36 13.82 25.29
CA GLY A 798 5.24 13.07 25.86
C GLY A 798 3.93 13.28 25.08
N THR A 799 3.64 14.53 24.66
CA THR A 799 2.45 14.83 23.86
C THR A 799 2.56 14.21 22.46
N THR A 800 3.73 14.27 21.85
CA THR A 800 3.97 13.69 20.52
C THR A 800 3.91 12.16 20.56
N ILE A 801 4.52 11.51 21.54
CA ILE A 801 4.41 10.06 21.75
C ILE A 801 2.96 9.64 21.91
N CYS A 802 2.20 10.32 22.80
CA CYS A 802 0.79 9.99 22.98
C CYS A 802 -0.04 10.28 21.73
N GLY A 803 0.32 11.29 20.92
CA GLY A 803 -0.31 11.56 19.63
C GLY A 803 -0.11 10.42 18.64
N PHE A 804 1.12 9.89 18.53
CA PHE A 804 1.39 8.72 17.69
C PHE A 804 0.77 7.43 18.26
N MET A 805 0.75 7.27 19.58
CA MET A 805 0.13 6.10 20.21
C MET A 805 -1.38 5.99 19.95
N VAL A 806 -2.06 7.05 19.57
CA VAL A 806 -3.46 7.00 19.13
C VAL A 806 -3.59 6.13 17.88
N LEU A 807 -2.60 6.12 16.99
CA LEU A 807 -2.59 5.30 15.78
C LEU A 807 -2.59 3.78 16.08
N LEU A 808 -2.18 3.36 17.28
CA LEU A 808 -2.30 1.97 17.73
C LEU A 808 -3.75 1.48 17.83
N LEU A 809 -4.70 2.39 17.87
CA LEU A 809 -6.13 2.08 17.89
C LEU A 809 -6.69 1.86 16.48
N SER A 810 -5.90 2.08 15.45
CA SER A 810 -6.30 1.80 14.06
C SER A 810 -6.44 0.29 13.86
N PRO A 811 -7.50 -0.18 13.22
CA PRO A 811 -7.60 -1.57 12.77
C PRO A 811 -6.65 -1.87 11.61
N VAL A 812 -6.15 -0.84 10.91
CA VAL A 812 -5.24 -0.96 9.76
C VAL A 812 -3.81 -1.21 10.26
N PRO A 813 -3.20 -2.39 9.95
CA PRO A 813 -1.89 -2.78 10.47
C PRO A 813 -0.78 -1.78 10.16
N VAL A 814 -0.69 -1.30 8.91
CA VAL A 814 0.33 -0.32 8.47
C VAL A 814 0.29 0.97 9.32
N ILE A 815 -0.91 1.47 9.64
CA ILE A 815 -1.09 2.67 10.46
C ILE A 815 -0.72 2.40 11.93
N ARG A 816 -1.08 1.23 12.45
CA ARG A 816 -0.74 0.79 13.81
C ARG A 816 0.77 0.69 14.00
N ASP A 817 1.47 0.05 13.08
CA ASP A 817 2.93 -0.10 13.09
C ASP A 817 3.64 1.25 12.99
N PHE A 818 3.18 2.11 12.09
CA PHE A 818 3.70 3.47 11.97
C PHE A 818 3.54 4.25 13.28
N GLY A 819 2.41 4.13 13.96
CA GLY A 819 2.16 4.76 15.26
C GLY A 819 3.11 4.27 16.35
N LEU A 820 3.32 2.94 16.44
CA LEU A 820 4.21 2.31 17.40
C LEU A 820 5.66 2.73 17.17
N VAL A 821 6.16 2.53 15.96
CA VAL A 821 7.58 2.80 15.62
C VAL A 821 7.88 4.30 15.69
N SER A 822 6.95 5.17 15.29
CA SER A 822 7.10 6.64 15.48
C SER A 822 7.14 7.03 16.94
N SER A 823 6.34 6.41 17.82
CA SER A 823 6.37 6.62 19.27
C SER A 823 7.73 6.23 19.86
N ILE A 824 8.25 5.08 19.47
CA ILE A 824 9.59 4.59 19.86
C ILE A 824 10.68 5.54 19.35
N SER A 825 10.56 6.02 18.11
CA SER A 825 11.47 6.98 17.49
C SER A 825 11.60 8.27 18.29
N VAL A 826 10.48 8.88 18.66
CA VAL A 826 10.45 10.10 19.49
C VAL A 826 11.05 9.84 20.86
N ALA A 827 10.73 8.70 21.48
CA ALA A 827 11.30 8.32 22.79
C ALA A 827 12.82 8.17 22.74
N PHE A 828 13.36 7.44 21.74
CA PHE A 828 14.81 7.27 21.56
C PHE A 828 15.50 8.59 21.25
N SER A 829 14.93 9.42 20.39
CA SER A 829 15.46 10.75 20.05
C SER A 829 15.57 11.64 21.30
N LEU A 830 14.53 11.68 22.13
CA LEU A 830 14.53 12.40 23.38
C LEU A 830 15.59 11.87 24.36
N ILE A 831 15.64 10.55 24.56
CA ILE A 831 16.58 9.89 25.46
C ILE A 831 18.02 10.21 25.05
N LEU A 832 18.33 10.07 23.77
CA LEU A 832 19.68 10.32 23.25
C LEU A 832 20.04 11.82 23.27
N ALA A 833 19.08 12.72 22.99
CA ALA A 833 19.31 14.16 23.13
C ALA A 833 19.56 14.61 24.57
N LEU A 834 18.94 13.95 25.55
CA LEU A 834 19.12 14.29 26.98
C LEU A 834 20.29 13.54 27.66
N LEU A 835 20.69 12.37 27.16
CA LEU A 835 21.77 11.58 27.77
C LEU A 835 23.10 11.69 27.02
N VAL A 836 23.09 11.67 25.71
CA VAL A 836 24.30 11.64 24.86
C VAL A 836 24.83 13.04 24.59
N LEU A 837 23.97 13.93 24.13
CA LEU A 837 24.38 15.27 23.71
C LEU A 837 25.01 16.09 24.83
N PRO A 838 24.50 16.13 26.06
CA PRO A 838 25.18 16.83 27.16
C PRO A 838 26.59 16.29 27.47
N GLY A 839 26.74 14.97 27.36
CA GLY A 839 28.06 14.33 27.55
C GLY A 839 29.08 14.76 26.49
N LEU A 840 28.63 14.82 25.23
CA LEU A 840 29.44 15.26 24.08
C LEU A 840 29.83 16.75 24.21
N LEU A 841 28.85 17.60 24.58
CA LEU A 841 29.09 19.03 24.81
C LEU A 841 30.09 19.27 25.97
N ALA A 842 30.03 18.47 27.05
CA ALA A 842 30.99 18.56 28.13
C ALA A 842 32.40 18.14 27.67
N ALA A 843 32.51 17.16 26.79
CA ALA A 843 33.79 16.72 26.25
C ALA A 843 34.38 17.78 25.29
N GLU A 844 33.57 18.38 24.44
CA GLU A 844 33.97 19.45 23.50
C GLU A 844 34.55 20.67 24.24
N VAL A 845 33.89 21.10 25.34
CA VAL A 845 34.39 22.21 26.16
C VAL A 845 35.73 21.88 26.80
N ARG A 846 35.99 20.62 27.19
CA ARG A 846 37.29 20.20 27.76
C ARG A 846 38.40 20.20 26.71
N THR A 847 38.11 19.78 25.49
CA THR A 847 39.10 19.78 24.38
C THR A 847 39.37 21.17 23.82
N GLY A 848 38.35 22.05 23.79
CA GLY A 848 38.48 23.44 23.29
C GLY A 848 39.22 24.39 24.26
N ASN A 849 39.31 24.07 25.57
CA ASN A 849 40.12 24.84 26.52
C ASN A 849 41.61 24.44 26.54
N GLY A 850 42.01 23.51 25.68
CA GLY A 850 43.43 23.07 25.54
C GLY A 850 44.20 23.76 24.40
N ASN A 851 43.57 24.72 23.65
CA ASN A 851 44.29 25.54 22.66
C ASN A 851 44.25 27.02 23.06
#